data_cc59f6fb61724638c461c6b3322097ef
#
_entry.id   cc59f6fb61724638c461c6b3322097ef
#
_cell.length_a   1.000
_cell.length_b   1.000
_cell.length_c   1.000
_cell.angle_alpha   90.00
_cell.angle_beta   90.00
_cell.angle_gamma   90.00
#
_symmetry.space_group_name_H-M   'P 1'
#
loop_
_entity.id
_entity.type
_entity.pdbx_description
1 polymer ?
#
loop_
_entity_poly.entity_id
_entity_poly.type
_entity_poly.pdbx_seq_one_letter_code
_entity_poly.pdbx_strand_id
1 'polypeptide(L)'
;MEQKFTTMAQEAVGDAIQSASAAGNAQVETLHVMDALLRQKNGVARSLIEAAGGDPQAIGAAVRNALVALPSASGSSTSQPQASRQLTAAIAQAEKEMQQMGDEYVSTEHLLIGIAASKPNQSAEILEKNGVTAASLRKAVPGVRGGAKVTSPDAEGSYKALEKYSTDLTAAAKEGKLDPVIGRDQEIRRVIQILSRRTKNNPVLIGEPGVGKTAVVEGLAQRIVAGDVPTTLQGKKLISLDLGSMVAGSKYRGEFEERLKSVLNEIKNADGQIITFIDEIHTIVGAGAAEGSMDAGNMLKPMLARGELRLIGATTLDEYRENIEKDPALERRFQQVFVGEPSVEDTIAILRGLKQRYEAHHKVTIGDDALVAAATLSNRYIPGRQLPDKAIDLVDEAAAHLRMELDSSPEEIDELQRKVTRLEMEEMQLKKAEDPASKERLGKLQAELADTREKLSGLKARWDAEQAGHNKVGDLRAKLDDLRVQADKYTREGNLAEASKILYGEIPSIQKELAAAESADAESADASAANPADEPMVPDRVDADSVAEIVSDWTGIPVGRLMQGENEKLLHMEDYLGKRVIGQKEAIAAVSDAVRRSRAGISDPNRPTGSFLFLGPTGVGKTELAKALADFLFDDEKAMVRIDMSEYMEKASVSRLIGAAPGYVGYEQGGQLTEAVRRRPYSVVLFDEVEKANPEIFDVLLQVLDDGRLTDGQGRTVDFKNTILIMTSNLGSQFLVNEDMDADAKKKAVMDAVHMNFKPEFLNRLDDIVMFHPLTREELGGIVDIQVAGVSQRLTDRRITLDVTDSAREWLANTGYDPAYGARPLRRLVQTEVGDQLARMLLAGKVHDGDTVLVDQTGGEHLELSAWASDQIVSDNPDVSVDNVTEDK
;
A
#
# COMPACT_ATOMS: atom_id res chain seq x y z
N MET A 1 -35.60 -48.93 16.33
CA MET A 1 -34.23 -48.37 16.01
C MET A 1 -34.44 -46.89 15.74
N GLU A 2 -33.80 -46.04 16.52
CA GLU A 2 -33.79 -44.58 16.20
C GLU A 2 -33.10 -44.43 14.85
N GLN A 3 -33.81 -43.81 13.91
CA GLN A 3 -33.29 -43.54 12.57
C GLN A 3 -32.17 -42.52 12.70
N LYS A 4 -30.95 -42.93 12.38
CA LYS A 4 -29.78 -42.02 12.37
C LYS A 4 -29.69 -41.31 11.02
N PHE A 5 -30.19 -40.08 10.92
CA PHE A 5 -30.00 -39.21 9.76
C PHE A 5 -28.78 -38.31 9.94
N THR A 6 -28.18 -37.93 8.85
CA THR A 6 -27.22 -36.81 8.84
C THR A 6 -27.95 -35.49 9.12
N THR A 7 -27.21 -34.47 9.57
CA THR A 7 -27.76 -33.13 9.86
C THR A 7 -28.49 -32.57 8.63
N MET A 8 -27.91 -32.67 7.45
CA MET A 8 -28.52 -32.20 6.20
C MET A 8 -29.75 -33.01 5.77
N ALA A 9 -29.78 -34.31 6.03
CA ALA A 9 -30.94 -35.15 5.77
C ALA A 9 -32.07 -34.83 6.75
N GLN A 10 -31.77 -34.54 8.02
CA GLN A 10 -32.75 -34.07 9.04
C GLN A 10 -33.35 -32.72 8.65
N GLU A 11 -32.51 -31.76 8.26
CA GLU A 11 -32.94 -30.45 7.75
C GLU A 11 -33.88 -30.60 6.56
N ALA A 12 -33.50 -31.40 5.55
CA ALA A 12 -34.34 -31.62 4.37
C ALA A 12 -35.74 -32.21 4.72
N VAL A 13 -35.79 -33.15 5.65
CA VAL A 13 -37.06 -33.71 6.13
C VAL A 13 -37.85 -32.67 6.94
N GLY A 14 -37.19 -31.88 7.78
CA GLY A 14 -37.76 -30.79 8.56
C GLY A 14 -38.37 -29.72 7.64
N ASP A 15 -37.63 -29.28 6.65
CA ASP A 15 -38.08 -28.30 5.64
C ASP A 15 -39.27 -28.84 4.83
N ALA A 16 -39.26 -30.13 4.49
CA ALA A 16 -40.39 -30.78 3.81
C ALA A 16 -41.68 -30.77 4.66
N ILE A 17 -41.57 -31.02 5.98
CA ILE A 17 -42.72 -30.95 6.90
C ILE A 17 -43.21 -29.51 7.00
N GLN A 18 -42.31 -28.54 7.15
CA GLN A 18 -42.68 -27.13 7.20
C GLN A 18 -43.33 -26.65 5.91
N SER A 19 -42.82 -27.06 4.75
CA SER A 19 -43.37 -26.74 3.41
C SER A 19 -44.77 -27.32 3.25
N ALA A 20 -44.99 -28.58 3.62
CA ALA A 20 -46.29 -29.22 3.58
C ALA A 20 -47.32 -28.52 4.51
N SER A 21 -46.87 -28.12 5.72
CA SER A 21 -47.69 -27.38 6.68
C SER A 21 -48.09 -26.00 6.15
N ALA A 22 -47.13 -25.26 5.57
CA ALA A 22 -47.37 -23.94 4.99
C ALA A 22 -48.31 -23.99 3.78
N ALA A 23 -48.24 -25.06 2.96
CA ALA A 23 -49.12 -25.27 1.81
C ALA A 23 -50.47 -25.83 2.19
N GLY A 24 -50.77 -26.16 3.48
CA GLY A 24 -52.01 -26.76 3.93
C GLY A 24 -52.22 -28.20 3.47
N ASN A 25 -51.16 -28.94 3.17
CA ASN A 25 -51.23 -30.34 2.77
C ASN A 25 -51.40 -31.23 3.99
N ALA A 26 -52.31 -32.21 3.94
CA ALA A 26 -52.59 -33.14 5.03
C ALA A 26 -51.47 -34.18 5.23
N GLN A 27 -50.65 -34.42 4.17
CA GLN A 27 -49.56 -35.39 4.21
C GLN A 27 -48.29 -34.79 3.62
N VAL A 28 -47.16 -35.21 4.17
CA VAL A 28 -45.83 -34.92 3.59
C VAL A 28 -45.53 -35.96 2.52
N GLU A 29 -45.52 -35.55 1.28
CA GLU A 29 -45.23 -36.39 0.11
C GLU A 29 -43.73 -36.42 -0.24
N THR A 30 -43.33 -37.38 -1.05
CA THR A 30 -41.95 -37.47 -1.58
C THR A 30 -41.55 -36.21 -2.36
N LEU A 31 -42.54 -35.47 -2.93
CA LEU A 31 -42.33 -34.20 -3.62
C LEU A 31 -41.78 -33.09 -2.70
N HIS A 32 -42.29 -33.04 -1.43
CA HIS A 32 -41.80 -32.04 -0.47
C HIS A 32 -40.33 -32.28 -0.09
N VAL A 33 -39.95 -33.55 0.15
CA VAL A 33 -38.56 -33.91 0.44
C VAL A 33 -37.68 -33.66 -0.78
N MET A 34 -38.13 -33.99 -1.99
CA MET A 34 -37.39 -33.74 -3.22
C MET A 34 -37.16 -32.25 -3.45
N ASP A 35 -38.14 -31.40 -3.22
CA ASP A 35 -38.00 -29.95 -3.34
C ASP A 35 -37.04 -29.39 -2.27
N ALA A 36 -37.14 -29.90 -1.01
CA ALA A 36 -36.21 -29.53 0.05
C ALA A 36 -34.76 -29.90 -0.30
N LEU A 37 -34.50 -31.14 -0.78
CA LEU A 37 -33.21 -31.60 -1.22
C LEU A 37 -32.60 -30.72 -2.35
N LEU A 38 -33.47 -30.29 -3.29
CA LEU A 38 -33.05 -29.45 -4.42
C LEU A 38 -32.82 -27.98 -4.03
N ARG A 39 -33.40 -27.50 -2.92
CA ARG A 39 -33.19 -26.12 -2.42
C ARG A 39 -31.96 -25.95 -1.54
N GLN A 40 -31.45 -27.01 -0.96
CA GLN A 40 -30.24 -26.93 -0.10
C GLN A 40 -29.07 -26.31 -0.86
N LYS A 41 -28.54 -25.18 -0.36
CA LYS A 41 -27.42 -24.44 -1.02
C LYS A 41 -26.16 -25.29 -1.16
N ASN A 42 -25.85 -26.14 -0.19
CA ASN A 42 -24.69 -27.02 -0.16
C ASN A 42 -25.08 -28.50 -0.30
N GLY A 43 -26.27 -28.78 -0.84
CA GLY A 43 -26.83 -30.12 -0.93
C GLY A 43 -26.21 -30.96 -2.06
N VAL A 44 -25.97 -32.21 -1.76
CA VAL A 44 -25.39 -33.20 -2.68
C VAL A 44 -26.34 -33.59 -3.80
N ALA A 45 -27.65 -33.38 -3.59
CA ALA A 45 -28.69 -33.86 -4.51
C ALA A 45 -28.60 -33.29 -5.94
N ARG A 46 -28.28 -31.98 -6.05
CA ARG A 46 -28.08 -31.34 -7.38
C ARG A 46 -26.90 -31.95 -8.14
N SER A 47 -25.71 -31.98 -7.49
CA SER A 47 -24.51 -32.56 -8.08
C SER A 47 -24.69 -34.04 -8.47
N LEU A 48 -25.46 -34.79 -7.67
CA LEU A 48 -25.71 -36.20 -7.97
C LEU A 48 -26.64 -36.37 -9.17
N ILE A 49 -27.64 -35.51 -9.32
CA ILE A 49 -28.55 -35.50 -10.49
C ILE A 49 -27.77 -35.14 -11.77
N GLU A 50 -26.93 -34.11 -11.70
CA GLU A 50 -26.05 -33.71 -12.84
C GLU A 50 -25.10 -34.83 -13.23
N ALA A 51 -24.42 -35.44 -12.26
CA ALA A 51 -23.54 -36.61 -12.50
C ALA A 51 -24.27 -37.85 -13.04
N ALA A 52 -25.56 -37.97 -12.74
CA ALA A 52 -26.43 -39.00 -13.30
C ALA A 52 -26.97 -38.67 -14.72
N GLY A 53 -26.67 -37.46 -15.24
CA GLY A 53 -27.05 -37.00 -16.59
C GLY A 53 -28.39 -36.29 -16.66
N GLY A 54 -28.94 -35.84 -15.52
CA GLY A 54 -30.18 -35.07 -15.43
C GLY A 54 -29.97 -33.57 -15.29
N ASP A 55 -31.01 -32.78 -15.56
CA ASP A 55 -31.04 -31.34 -15.32
C ASP A 55 -31.75 -31.01 -13.98
N PRO A 56 -31.04 -30.58 -12.94
CA PRO A 56 -31.66 -30.25 -11.63
C PRO A 56 -32.67 -29.09 -11.71
N GLN A 57 -32.49 -28.15 -12.65
CA GLN A 57 -33.39 -27.01 -12.79
C GLN A 57 -34.72 -27.45 -13.38
N ALA A 58 -34.68 -28.26 -14.45
CA ALA A 58 -35.87 -28.83 -15.07
C ALA A 58 -36.65 -29.73 -14.08
N ILE A 59 -35.94 -30.59 -13.36
CA ILE A 59 -36.54 -31.46 -12.32
C ILE A 59 -37.17 -30.63 -11.20
N GLY A 60 -36.48 -29.59 -10.70
CA GLY A 60 -36.99 -28.69 -9.68
C GLY A 60 -38.23 -27.92 -10.10
N ALA A 61 -38.33 -27.49 -11.35
CA ALA A 61 -39.53 -26.87 -11.91
C ALA A 61 -40.68 -27.86 -11.99
N ALA A 62 -40.44 -29.08 -12.43
CA ALA A 62 -41.43 -30.13 -12.49
C ALA A 62 -41.98 -30.53 -11.08
N VAL A 63 -41.08 -30.62 -10.09
CA VAL A 63 -41.44 -30.92 -8.71
C VAL A 63 -42.32 -29.78 -8.12
N ARG A 64 -41.95 -28.51 -8.32
CA ARG A 64 -42.76 -27.37 -7.85
C ARG A 64 -44.15 -27.32 -8.51
N ASN A 65 -44.22 -27.58 -9.81
CA ASN A 65 -45.50 -27.65 -10.49
C ASN A 65 -46.40 -28.80 -9.96
N ALA A 66 -45.78 -29.94 -9.62
CA ALA A 66 -46.50 -31.06 -9.02
C ALA A 66 -46.95 -30.76 -7.58
N LEU A 67 -46.16 -30.04 -6.80
CA LEU A 67 -46.50 -29.58 -5.46
C LEU A 67 -47.75 -28.67 -5.45
N VAL A 68 -47.82 -27.75 -6.40
CA VAL A 68 -49.00 -26.83 -6.52
C VAL A 68 -50.29 -27.59 -6.83
N ALA A 69 -50.19 -28.75 -7.47
CA ALA A 69 -51.34 -29.59 -7.84
C ALA A 69 -51.85 -30.49 -6.67
N LEU A 70 -51.12 -30.52 -5.54
CA LEU A 70 -51.53 -31.33 -4.38
C LEU A 70 -52.76 -30.73 -3.69
N PRO A 71 -53.67 -31.58 -3.16
CA PRO A 71 -54.83 -31.13 -2.38
C PRO A 71 -54.41 -30.32 -1.16
N SER A 72 -54.96 -29.12 -1.00
CA SER A 72 -54.78 -28.27 0.18
C SER A 72 -56.05 -28.09 0.96
N ALA A 73 -55.99 -28.10 2.30
CA ALA A 73 -57.08 -27.84 3.19
C ALA A 73 -56.79 -26.54 4.00
N SER A 74 -57.75 -25.60 3.98
CA SER A 74 -57.71 -24.38 4.78
C SER A 74 -58.73 -24.44 5.92
N GLY A 75 -58.26 -24.39 7.20
CA GLY A 75 -59.10 -24.33 8.38
C GLY A 75 -58.32 -24.42 9.69
N SER A 76 -58.88 -23.91 10.82
CA SER A 76 -58.25 -23.80 12.11
C SER A 76 -58.05 -25.14 12.87
N SER A 77 -58.27 -26.27 12.22
CA SER A 77 -58.11 -27.62 12.81
C SER A 77 -57.15 -28.52 12.02
N THR A 78 -56.18 -27.96 11.29
CA THR A 78 -55.15 -28.76 10.61
C THR A 78 -54.17 -29.30 11.61
N SER A 79 -54.23 -30.60 11.88
CA SER A 79 -53.21 -31.37 12.60
C SER A 79 -51.90 -31.32 11.81
N GLN A 80 -50.73 -31.47 12.49
CA GLN A 80 -49.44 -31.55 11.82
C GLN A 80 -49.44 -32.57 10.67
N PRO A 81 -48.93 -32.22 9.48
CA PRO A 81 -48.92 -33.13 8.35
C PRO A 81 -48.20 -34.44 8.69
N GLN A 82 -48.81 -35.58 8.37
CA GLN A 82 -48.21 -36.90 8.58
C GLN A 82 -47.46 -37.38 7.33
N ALA A 83 -46.41 -38.18 7.52
CA ALA A 83 -45.73 -38.81 6.39
C ALA A 83 -46.67 -39.69 5.57
N SER A 84 -46.68 -39.51 4.26
CA SER A 84 -47.47 -40.38 3.34
C SER A 84 -46.88 -41.80 3.32
N ARG A 85 -47.67 -42.78 2.90
CA ARG A 85 -47.18 -44.16 2.73
C ARG A 85 -46.03 -44.21 1.73
N GLN A 86 -46.03 -43.35 0.69
CA GLN A 86 -44.98 -43.28 -0.30
C GLN A 86 -43.67 -42.72 0.29
N LEU A 87 -43.77 -41.69 1.10
CA LEU A 87 -42.61 -41.14 1.81
C LEU A 87 -42.03 -42.16 2.81
N THR A 88 -42.85 -42.83 3.57
CA THR A 88 -42.39 -43.87 4.54
C THR A 88 -41.69 -45.03 3.81
N ALA A 89 -42.20 -45.44 2.63
CA ALA A 89 -41.54 -46.46 1.80
C ALA A 89 -40.19 -45.96 1.21
N ALA A 90 -40.13 -44.68 0.80
CA ALA A 90 -38.89 -44.07 0.32
C ALA A 90 -37.81 -43.98 1.42
N ILE A 91 -38.18 -43.60 2.63
CA ILE A 91 -37.26 -43.59 3.77
C ILE A 91 -36.75 -45.00 4.11
N ALA A 92 -37.67 -46.00 4.14
CA ALA A 92 -37.25 -47.39 4.37
C ALA A 92 -36.32 -47.92 3.27
N GLN A 93 -36.51 -47.47 2.01
CA GLN A 93 -35.58 -47.80 0.92
C GLN A 93 -34.26 -47.08 1.08
N ALA A 94 -34.23 -45.81 1.53
CA ALA A 94 -33.00 -45.08 1.83
C ALA A 94 -32.17 -45.75 2.92
N GLU A 95 -32.81 -46.33 3.96
CA GLU A 95 -32.12 -47.14 4.98
C GLU A 95 -31.46 -48.41 4.41
N LYS A 96 -32.11 -49.09 3.44
CA LYS A 96 -31.51 -50.20 2.76
C LYS A 96 -30.31 -49.82 1.90
N GLU A 97 -30.41 -48.68 1.20
CA GLU A 97 -29.31 -48.13 0.44
C GLU A 97 -28.10 -47.79 1.34
N MET A 98 -28.35 -47.16 2.47
CA MET A 98 -27.34 -46.89 3.49
C MET A 98 -26.62 -48.18 3.92
N GLN A 99 -27.39 -49.22 4.30
CA GLN A 99 -26.83 -50.52 4.70
C GLN A 99 -26.02 -51.19 3.58
N GLN A 100 -26.49 -51.15 2.30
CA GLN A 100 -25.80 -51.70 1.15
C GLN A 100 -24.48 -51.00 0.83
N MET A 101 -24.43 -49.67 1.08
CA MET A 101 -23.22 -48.86 0.92
C MET A 101 -22.25 -48.99 2.11
N GLY A 102 -22.70 -49.60 3.24
CA GLY A 102 -21.91 -49.80 4.44
C GLY A 102 -21.70 -48.49 5.23
N ASP A 103 -22.72 -47.63 5.19
CA ASP A 103 -22.78 -46.35 5.88
C ASP A 103 -23.53 -46.49 7.24
N GLU A 104 -23.29 -45.54 8.18
CA GLU A 104 -23.88 -45.55 9.52
C GLU A 104 -25.06 -44.59 9.68
N TYR A 105 -25.17 -43.59 8.76
CA TYR A 105 -26.21 -42.58 8.79
C TYR A 105 -26.90 -42.53 7.43
N VAL A 106 -28.19 -42.20 7.42
CA VAL A 106 -28.96 -41.93 6.21
C VAL A 106 -28.69 -40.48 5.81
N SER A 107 -28.04 -40.29 4.67
CA SER A 107 -27.70 -38.99 4.08
C SER A 107 -28.66 -38.56 3.00
N THR A 108 -28.50 -37.35 2.47
CA THR A 108 -29.35 -36.78 1.43
C THR A 108 -29.36 -37.58 0.13
N GLU A 109 -28.19 -38.17 -0.26
CA GLU A 109 -28.12 -39.08 -1.40
C GLU A 109 -28.88 -40.38 -1.19
N HIS A 110 -28.87 -40.92 0.04
CA HIS A 110 -29.70 -42.12 0.34
C HIS A 110 -31.19 -41.79 0.21
N LEU A 111 -31.62 -40.61 0.68
CA LEU A 111 -32.98 -40.15 0.52
C LEU A 111 -33.33 -39.99 -0.95
N LEU A 112 -32.49 -39.39 -1.78
CA LEU A 112 -32.71 -39.21 -3.20
C LEU A 112 -32.82 -40.54 -3.95
N ILE A 113 -31.89 -41.48 -3.65
CA ILE A 113 -31.91 -42.82 -4.25
C ILE A 113 -33.14 -43.61 -3.76
N GLY A 114 -33.49 -43.50 -2.48
CA GLY A 114 -34.67 -44.10 -1.86
C GLY A 114 -35.96 -43.62 -2.51
N ILE A 115 -36.09 -42.32 -2.79
CA ILE A 115 -37.21 -41.74 -3.53
C ILE A 115 -37.27 -42.31 -4.97
N ALA A 116 -36.14 -42.34 -5.69
CA ALA A 116 -36.07 -42.86 -7.06
C ALA A 116 -36.38 -44.36 -7.17
N ALA A 117 -36.04 -45.15 -6.12
CA ALA A 117 -36.23 -46.60 -6.13
C ALA A 117 -37.61 -47.05 -5.62
N SER A 118 -38.32 -46.29 -4.81
CA SER A 118 -39.61 -46.65 -4.20
C SER A 118 -40.78 -46.30 -5.10
N LYS A 119 -41.07 -47.07 -6.14
CA LYS A 119 -42.22 -46.89 -7.01
C LYS A 119 -43.43 -47.62 -6.43
N PRO A 120 -44.67 -47.12 -6.66
CA PRO A 120 -44.99 -45.89 -7.40
C PRO A 120 -44.98 -44.64 -6.56
N ASN A 121 -44.27 -43.59 -6.99
CA ASN A 121 -44.35 -42.24 -6.44
C ASN A 121 -44.07 -41.20 -7.53
N GLN A 122 -44.65 -40.02 -7.40
CA GLN A 122 -44.60 -38.98 -8.40
C GLN A 122 -43.19 -38.37 -8.59
N SER A 123 -42.40 -38.29 -7.53
CA SER A 123 -41.01 -37.82 -7.59
C SER A 123 -40.13 -38.77 -8.44
N ALA A 124 -40.31 -40.07 -8.29
CA ALA A 124 -39.59 -41.06 -9.11
C ALA A 124 -39.96 -40.98 -10.60
N GLU A 125 -41.25 -40.70 -10.90
CA GLU A 125 -41.70 -40.50 -12.28
C GLU A 125 -41.08 -39.25 -12.90
N ILE A 126 -41.00 -38.15 -12.14
CA ILE A 126 -40.37 -36.90 -12.59
C ILE A 126 -38.87 -37.14 -12.87
N LEU A 127 -38.14 -37.85 -11.98
CA LEU A 127 -36.73 -38.20 -12.15
C LEU A 127 -36.56 -39.04 -13.45
N GLU A 128 -37.36 -40.06 -13.62
CA GLU A 128 -37.25 -40.99 -14.76
C GLU A 128 -37.55 -40.31 -16.12
N LYS A 129 -38.57 -39.40 -16.14
CA LYS A 129 -38.85 -38.57 -17.33
C LYS A 129 -37.69 -37.66 -17.73
N ASN A 130 -36.85 -37.29 -16.78
CA ASN A 130 -35.63 -36.49 -17.00
C ASN A 130 -34.35 -37.36 -17.10
N GLY A 131 -34.48 -38.65 -17.35
CA GLY A 131 -33.35 -39.55 -17.57
C GLY A 131 -32.63 -40.03 -16.32
N VAL A 132 -33.12 -39.67 -15.12
CA VAL A 132 -32.47 -40.00 -13.85
C VAL A 132 -33.15 -41.24 -13.23
N THR A 133 -32.37 -42.29 -13.01
CA THR A 133 -32.86 -43.54 -12.39
C THR A 133 -32.09 -43.84 -11.09
N ALA A 134 -32.64 -44.67 -10.22
CA ALA A 134 -31.95 -45.13 -9.02
C ALA A 134 -30.61 -45.81 -9.37
N ALA A 135 -30.48 -46.50 -10.52
CA ALA A 135 -29.26 -47.12 -10.98
C ALA A 135 -28.20 -46.11 -11.44
N SER A 136 -28.60 -45.05 -12.17
CA SER A 136 -27.72 -43.97 -12.58
C SER A 136 -27.24 -43.15 -11.37
N LEU A 137 -28.12 -42.89 -10.39
CA LEU A 137 -27.75 -42.21 -9.13
C LEU A 137 -26.70 -43.03 -8.32
N ARG A 138 -26.93 -44.36 -8.12
CA ARG A 138 -25.96 -45.21 -7.44
C ARG A 138 -24.60 -45.22 -8.12
N LYS A 139 -24.57 -45.20 -9.45
CA LYS A 139 -23.31 -45.14 -10.23
C LYS A 139 -22.58 -43.81 -10.07
N ALA A 140 -23.33 -42.73 -9.84
CA ALA A 140 -22.79 -41.38 -9.67
C ALA A 140 -22.25 -41.09 -8.25
N VAL A 141 -22.78 -41.80 -7.21
CA VAL A 141 -22.39 -41.59 -5.80
C VAL A 141 -20.87 -41.59 -5.56
N PRO A 142 -20.07 -42.56 -6.07
CA PRO A 142 -18.64 -42.56 -5.83
C PRO A 142 -17.92 -41.31 -6.36
N GLY A 143 -18.38 -40.78 -7.51
CA GLY A 143 -17.83 -39.57 -8.11
C GLY A 143 -18.11 -38.30 -7.29
N VAL A 144 -19.24 -38.26 -6.58
CA VAL A 144 -19.65 -37.11 -5.76
C VAL A 144 -19.05 -37.17 -4.34
N ARG A 145 -18.94 -38.39 -3.76
CA ARG A 145 -18.38 -38.61 -2.43
C ARG A 145 -16.86 -38.70 -2.38
N GLY A 146 -16.17 -38.87 -3.53
CA GLY A 146 -14.73 -39.13 -3.52
C GLY A 146 -14.33 -40.42 -2.80
N GLY A 147 -15.23 -41.40 -2.63
CA GLY A 147 -15.02 -42.65 -1.91
C GLY A 147 -15.18 -42.58 -0.38
N ALA A 148 -15.64 -41.46 0.16
CA ALA A 148 -15.91 -41.32 1.61
C ALA A 148 -17.16 -42.11 2.04
N LYS A 149 -17.14 -42.64 3.29
CA LYS A 149 -18.30 -43.28 3.93
C LYS A 149 -18.99 -42.32 4.88
N VAL A 150 -20.31 -42.48 5.02
CA VAL A 150 -21.14 -41.65 5.95
C VAL A 150 -21.06 -42.26 7.36
N THR A 151 -20.03 -41.88 8.09
CA THR A 151 -19.77 -42.38 9.47
C THR A 151 -20.04 -41.35 10.56
N SER A 152 -20.35 -40.09 10.17
CA SER A 152 -20.68 -38.98 11.07
C SER A 152 -21.98 -38.27 10.68
N PRO A 153 -22.64 -37.56 11.60
CA PRO A 153 -23.85 -36.78 11.31
C PRO A 153 -23.60 -35.67 10.25
N ASP A 154 -22.37 -35.16 10.16
CA ASP A 154 -22.02 -34.04 9.27
C ASP A 154 -21.17 -34.46 8.05
N ALA A 155 -21.19 -35.75 7.68
CA ALA A 155 -20.36 -36.32 6.64
C ALA A 155 -20.52 -35.63 5.26
N GLU A 156 -21.71 -35.13 4.93
CA GLU A 156 -22.01 -34.45 3.65
C GLU A 156 -21.29 -33.10 3.51
N GLY A 157 -20.96 -32.44 4.64
CA GLY A 157 -20.17 -31.21 4.67
C GLY A 157 -18.71 -31.41 4.20
N SER A 158 -18.25 -32.67 4.20
CA SER A 158 -16.88 -33.05 3.80
C SER A 158 -16.77 -33.47 2.33
N TYR A 159 -17.86 -33.57 1.59
CA TYR A 159 -17.83 -33.95 0.19
C TYR A 159 -17.32 -32.81 -0.70
N LYS A 160 -16.50 -33.15 -1.69
CA LYS A 160 -15.84 -32.19 -2.55
C LYS A 160 -15.02 -31.15 -1.77
N ALA A 161 -14.42 -31.56 -0.66
CA ALA A 161 -13.64 -30.68 0.21
C ALA A 161 -12.51 -29.99 -0.57
N LEU A 162 -11.89 -30.72 -1.51
CA LEU A 162 -10.84 -30.17 -2.35
C LEU A 162 -11.34 -29.00 -3.23
N GLU A 163 -12.48 -29.17 -3.90
CA GLU A 163 -13.11 -28.13 -4.74
C GLU A 163 -13.51 -26.89 -3.91
N LYS A 164 -13.92 -27.11 -2.65
CA LYS A 164 -14.39 -26.06 -1.75
C LYS A 164 -13.26 -25.27 -1.08
N TYR A 165 -12.15 -25.91 -0.76
CA TYR A 165 -11.05 -25.33 0.04
C TYR A 165 -9.74 -25.23 -0.73
N SER A 166 -9.76 -25.34 -2.06
CA SER A 166 -8.59 -25.15 -2.90
C SER A 166 -8.91 -24.45 -4.20
N THR A 167 -7.90 -23.80 -4.77
CA THR A 167 -7.92 -23.22 -6.11
C THR A 167 -7.06 -24.07 -7.03
N ASP A 168 -7.60 -24.53 -8.16
CA ASP A 168 -6.85 -25.27 -9.18
C ASP A 168 -6.06 -24.29 -10.06
N LEU A 169 -4.76 -24.12 -9.78
CA LEU A 169 -3.87 -23.21 -10.51
C LEU A 169 -3.65 -23.71 -11.97
N THR A 170 -3.70 -25.01 -12.21
CA THR A 170 -3.58 -25.56 -13.58
C THR A 170 -4.85 -25.29 -14.39
N ALA A 171 -6.02 -25.28 -13.78
CA ALA A 171 -7.25 -24.84 -14.44
C ALA A 171 -7.21 -23.32 -14.72
N ALA A 172 -6.82 -22.50 -13.73
CA ALA A 172 -6.66 -21.07 -13.91
C ALA A 172 -5.62 -20.73 -15.01
N ALA A 173 -4.50 -21.48 -15.07
CA ALA A 173 -3.51 -21.34 -16.14
C ALA A 173 -4.08 -21.69 -17.52
N LYS A 174 -4.94 -22.74 -17.62
CA LYS A 174 -5.62 -23.10 -18.87
C LYS A 174 -6.59 -22.01 -19.33
N GLU A 175 -7.27 -21.38 -18.40
CA GLU A 175 -8.20 -20.29 -18.66
C GLU A 175 -7.51 -18.94 -18.93
N GLY A 176 -6.17 -18.85 -18.76
CA GLY A 176 -5.42 -17.61 -18.98
C GLY A 176 -5.58 -16.57 -17.87
N LYS A 177 -6.09 -16.98 -16.71
CA LYS A 177 -6.34 -16.10 -15.56
C LYS A 177 -5.08 -15.77 -14.74
N LEU A 178 -3.99 -16.53 -14.90
CA LEU A 178 -2.74 -16.29 -14.19
C LEU A 178 -1.89 -15.24 -14.92
N ASP A 179 -1.22 -14.42 -14.16
CA ASP A 179 -0.28 -13.42 -14.69
C ASP A 179 0.96 -14.08 -15.32
N PRO A 180 1.58 -13.47 -16.33
CA PRO A 180 2.82 -13.97 -16.90
C PRO A 180 3.95 -13.89 -15.87
N VAL A 181 4.66 -15.00 -15.68
CA VAL A 181 5.77 -15.07 -14.73
C VAL A 181 7.08 -14.83 -15.46
N ILE A 182 7.79 -13.80 -15.05
CA ILE A 182 9.03 -13.31 -15.67
C ILE A 182 10.16 -13.34 -14.63
N GLY A 183 11.37 -13.73 -15.06
CA GLY A 183 12.58 -13.63 -14.25
C GLY A 183 12.71 -14.70 -13.15
N ARG A 184 11.87 -15.73 -13.11
CA ARG A 184 11.88 -16.81 -12.09
C ARG A 184 12.21 -18.20 -12.66
N ASP A 185 12.88 -18.26 -13.79
CA ASP A 185 13.18 -19.53 -14.48
C ASP A 185 14.06 -20.47 -13.67
N GLN A 186 15.01 -19.94 -12.92
CA GLN A 186 15.95 -20.75 -12.12
C GLN A 186 15.22 -21.41 -10.94
N GLU A 187 14.40 -20.66 -10.23
CA GLU A 187 13.61 -21.14 -9.09
C GLU A 187 12.59 -22.19 -9.55
N ILE A 188 11.87 -21.94 -10.66
CA ILE A 188 10.90 -22.88 -11.23
C ILE A 188 11.60 -24.18 -11.65
N ARG A 189 12.75 -24.10 -12.34
CA ARG A 189 13.55 -25.29 -12.70
C ARG A 189 14.00 -26.05 -11.45
N ARG A 190 14.39 -25.34 -10.40
CA ARG A 190 14.79 -25.97 -9.15
C ARG A 190 13.63 -26.69 -8.46
N VAL A 191 12.45 -26.09 -8.43
CA VAL A 191 11.21 -26.71 -7.93
C VAL A 191 10.88 -27.96 -8.73
N ILE A 192 10.95 -27.93 -10.07
CA ILE A 192 10.74 -29.08 -10.97
C ILE A 192 11.72 -30.20 -10.66
N GLN A 193 13.02 -29.87 -10.49
CA GLN A 193 14.03 -30.87 -10.14
C GLN A 193 13.74 -31.56 -8.80
N ILE A 194 13.30 -30.80 -7.78
CA ILE A 194 12.99 -31.33 -6.46
C ILE A 194 11.76 -32.23 -6.53
N LEU A 195 10.69 -31.80 -7.16
CA LEU A 195 9.45 -32.58 -7.32
C LEU A 195 9.67 -33.91 -8.07
N SER A 196 10.70 -33.98 -8.93
CA SER A 196 11.06 -35.15 -9.70
C SER A 196 11.97 -36.14 -8.93
N ARG A 197 12.41 -35.81 -7.71
CA ARG A 197 13.24 -36.68 -6.86
C ARG A 197 12.43 -37.81 -6.28
N ARG A 198 13.13 -38.91 -5.92
CA ARG A 198 12.56 -40.04 -5.21
C ARG A 198 12.33 -39.76 -3.72
N THR A 199 13.18 -38.96 -3.10
CA THR A 199 13.14 -38.58 -1.70
C THR A 199 13.44 -37.10 -1.56
N LYS A 200 13.02 -36.44 -0.47
CA LYS A 200 13.09 -34.97 -0.29
C LYS A 200 12.51 -34.22 -1.51
N ASN A 201 11.35 -34.67 -1.95
CA ASN A 201 10.68 -34.22 -3.16
C ASN A 201 9.62 -33.13 -2.89
N ASN A 202 9.64 -32.51 -1.70
CA ASN A 202 8.77 -31.42 -1.34
C ASN A 202 9.60 -30.13 -1.25
N PRO A 203 9.53 -29.21 -2.21
CA PRO A 203 10.22 -27.93 -2.14
C PRO A 203 9.52 -27.00 -1.14
N VAL A 204 10.32 -26.21 -0.42
CA VAL A 204 9.84 -25.04 0.33
C VAL A 204 10.50 -23.79 -0.23
N LEU A 205 9.68 -22.87 -0.70
CA LEU A 205 10.09 -21.55 -1.17
C LEU A 205 10.35 -20.66 0.05
N ILE A 206 11.57 -20.20 0.19
CA ILE A 206 11.99 -19.38 1.33
C ILE A 206 12.40 -18.01 0.81
N GLY A 207 11.79 -16.96 1.33
CA GLY A 207 12.09 -15.59 0.95
C GLY A 207 11.24 -14.60 1.73
N GLU A 208 11.64 -13.34 1.70
CA GLU A 208 10.90 -12.25 2.34
C GLU A 208 9.50 -12.09 1.74
N PRO A 209 8.55 -11.47 2.46
CA PRO A 209 7.26 -11.11 1.89
C PRO A 209 7.42 -10.19 0.66
N GLY A 210 6.59 -10.39 -0.37
CA GLY A 210 6.60 -9.54 -1.58
C GLY A 210 7.66 -9.91 -2.64
N VAL A 211 8.57 -10.89 -2.40
CA VAL A 211 9.57 -11.28 -3.43
C VAL A 211 8.99 -12.14 -4.57
N GLY A 212 7.72 -12.51 -4.53
CA GLY A 212 7.06 -13.30 -5.61
C GLY A 212 7.18 -14.81 -5.45
N LYS A 213 7.11 -15.35 -4.22
CA LYS A 213 7.08 -16.81 -3.96
C LYS A 213 5.92 -17.50 -4.65
N THR A 214 4.73 -16.92 -4.60
CA THR A 214 3.51 -17.45 -5.24
C THR A 214 3.64 -17.45 -6.76
N ALA A 215 4.27 -16.43 -7.36
CA ALA A 215 4.52 -16.35 -8.79
C ALA A 215 5.36 -17.55 -9.32
N VAL A 216 6.33 -18.05 -8.53
CA VAL A 216 7.10 -19.25 -8.88
C VAL A 216 6.19 -20.48 -9.06
N VAL A 217 5.15 -20.59 -8.22
CA VAL A 217 4.19 -21.70 -8.27
C VAL A 217 3.22 -21.53 -9.43
N GLU A 218 2.78 -20.33 -9.71
CA GLU A 218 1.94 -19.99 -10.87
C GLU A 218 2.68 -20.24 -12.18
N GLY A 219 3.97 -19.87 -12.26
CA GLY A 219 4.83 -20.19 -13.40
C GLY A 219 5.02 -21.70 -13.59
N LEU A 220 5.11 -22.47 -12.51
CA LEU A 220 5.10 -23.93 -12.59
C LEU A 220 3.77 -24.45 -13.17
N ALA A 221 2.62 -23.91 -12.75
CA ALA A 221 1.30 -24.27 -13.29
C ALA A 221 1.23 -24.01 -14.80
N GLN A 222 1.71 -22.85 -15.25
CA GLN A 222 1.77 -22.49 -16.67
C GLN A 222 2.63 -23.47 -17.46
N ARG A 223 3.82 -23.85 -16.95
CA ARG A 223 4.70 -24.84 -17.60
C ARG A 223 4.10 -26.24 -17.63
N ILE A 224 3.39 -26.67 -16.58
CA ILE A 224 2.66 -27.96 -16.59
C ILE A 224 1.61 -27.97 -17.71
N VAL A 225 0.86 -26.89 -17.87
CA VAL A 225 -0.17 -26.75 -18.90
C VAL A 225 0.43 -26.69 -20.30
N ALA A 226 1.55 -25.98 -20.48
CA ALA A 226 2.29 -25.90 -21.74
C ALA A 226 3.03 -27.22 -22.10
N GLY A 227 3.13 -28.16 -21.15
CA GLY A 227 3.91 -29.40 -21.35
C GLY A 227 5.43 -29.24 -21.22
N ASP A 228 5.92 -28.06 -20.82
CA ASP A 228 7.34 -27.73 -20.61
C ASP A 228 7.83 -28.22 -19.23
N VAL A 229 7.54 -29.47 -18.94
CA VAL A 229 7.95 -30.16 -17.71
C VAL A 229 8.30 -31.63 -18.03
N PRO A 230 9.14 -32.29 -17.18
CA PRO A 230 9.40 -33.73 -17.34
C PRO A 230 8.11 -34.55 -17.33
N THR A 231 8.14 -35.71 -18.01
CA THR A 231 7.01 -36.65 -18.13
C THR A 231 6.38 -37.01 -16.79
N THR A 232 7.17 -37.02 -15.71
CA THR A 232 6.70 -37.31 -14.35
C THR A 232 5.74 -36.25 -13.78
N LEU A 233 5.72 -35.04 -14.35
CA LEU A 233 4.90 -33.90 -13.94
C LEU A 233 3.84 -33.54 -14.98
N GLN A 234 3.91 -34.08 -16.20
CA GLN A 234 2.93 -33.83 -17.25
C GLN A 234 1.54 -34.33 -16.84
N GLY A 235 0.52 -33.55 -17.15
CA GLY A 235 -0.87 -33.90 -16.88
C GLY A 235 -1.28 -33.87 -15.40
N LYS A 236 -0.39 -33.47 -14.48
CA LYS A 236 -0.71 -33.33 -13.07
C LYS A 236 -1.48 -32.02 -12.82
N LYS A 237 -2.32 -32.05 -11.78
CA LYS A 237 -2.99 -30.86 -11.27
C LYS A 237 -2.16 -30.20 -10.18
N LEU A 238 -2.01 -28.91 -10.24
CA LEU A 238 -1.41 -28.08 -9.19
C LEU A 238 -2.52 -27.28 -8.51
N ILE A 239 -2.74 -27.55 -7.23
CA ILE A 239 -3.78 -26.91 -6.43
C ILE A 239 -3.17 -26.08 -5.30
N SER A 240 -3.74 -24.93 -5.03
CA SER A 240 -3.42 -24.08 -3.87
C SER A 240 -4.47 -24.30 -2.79
N LEU A 241 -4.07 -24.68 -1.56
CA LEU A 241 -4.98 -24.84 -0.43
C LEU A 241 -5.22 -23.49 0.23
N ASP A 242 -6.49 -23.16 0.44
CA ASP A 242 -6.93 -21.99 1.18
C ASP A 242 -7.20 -22.36 2.65
N LEU A 243 -6.20 -22.14 3.48
CA LEU A 243 -6.28 -22.40 4.93
C LEU A 243 -7.24 -21.43 5.63
N GLY A 244 -7.31 -20.18 5.14
CA GLY A 244 -8.21 -19.17 5.69
C GLY A 244 -9.66 -19.60 5.58
N SER A 245 -10.07 -20.10 4.41
CA SER A 245 -11.41 -20.64 4.17
C SER A 245 -11.71 -21.90 5.00
N MET A 246 -10.69 -22.71 5.32
CA MET A 246 -10.87 -23.90 6.18
C MET A 246 -11.14 -23.51 7.63
N VAL A 247 -10.52 -22.43 8.12
CA VAL A 247 -10.69 -21.91 9.48
C VAL A 247 -11.96 -21.07 9.61
N ALA A 248 -12.32 -20.33 8.56
CA ALA A 248 -13.48 -19.47 8.54
C ALA A 248 -14.79 -20.27 8.82
N GLY A 249 -15.56 -19.81 9.79
CA GLY A 249 -16.83 -20.45 10.17
C GLY A 249 -16.72 -21.74 10.99
N SER A 250 -15.52 -22.19 11.35
CA SER A 250 -15.34 -23.29 12.31
C SER A 250 -15.54 -22.74 13.74
N LYS A 251 -16.55 -23.24 14.44
CA LYS A 251 -16.83 -22.86 15.84
C LYS A 251 -15.94 -23.65 16.84
N TYR A 252 -15.44 -24.80 16.40
CA TYR A 252 -14.64 -25.71 17.24
C TYR A 252 -13.42 -26.22 16.47
N ARG A 253 -12.34 -26.44 17.17
CA ARG A 253 -11.07 -26.98 16.65
C ARG A 253 -11.24 -28.27 15.82
N GLY A 254 -12.12 -29.18 16.25
CA GLY A 254 -12.38 -30.43 15.54
C GLY A 254 -12.91 -30.28 14.13
N GLU A 255 -13.66 -29.20 13.85
CA GLU A 255 -14.20 -28.95 12.50
C GLU A 255 -13.13 -28.63 11.47
N PHE A 256 -12.12 -27.84 11.84
CA PHE A 256 -10.96 -27.57 10.97
C PHE A 256 -10.16 -28.85 10.68
N GLU A 257 -9.87 -29.62 11.73
CA GLU A 257 -9.14 -30.90 11.60
C GLU A 257 -9.90 -31.89 10.69
N GLU A 258 -11.22 -31.93 10.77
CA GLU A 258 -12.06 -32.77 9.92
C GLU A 258 -12.07 -32.31 8.47
N ARG A 259 -12.16 -30.98 8.22
CA ARG A 259 -12.06 -30.38 6.88
C ARG A 259 -10.71 -30.67 6.23
N LEU A 260 -9.62 -30.42 6.96
CA LEU A 260 -8.26 -30.72 6.48
C LEU A 260 -8.08 -32.21 6.18
N LYS A 261 -8.55 -33.08 7.07
CA LYS A 261 -8.50 -34.53 6.88
C LYS A 261 -9.26 -34.98 5.63
N SER A 262 -10.41 -34.37 5.35
CA SER A 262 -11.21 -34.65 4.17
C SER A 262 -10.48 -34.25 2.90
N VAL A 263 -9.87 -33.04 2.85
CA VAL A 263 -9.04 -32.57 1.73
C VAL A 263 -7.84 -33.50 1.51
N LEU A 264 -7.11 -33.85 2.57
CA LEU A 264 -5.95 -34.73 2.49
C LEU A 264 -6.32 -36.16 2.00
N ASN A 265 -7.49 -36.67 2.38
CA ASN A 265 -7.97 -37.96 1.89
C ASN A 265 -8.31 -37.89 0.40
N GLU A 266 -8.91 -36.83 -0.09
CA GLU A 266 -9.17 -36.64 -1.53
C GLU A 266 -7.85 -36.59 -2.33
N ILE A 267 -6.84 -35.84 -1.84
CA ILE A 267 -5.50 -35.77 -2.44
C ILE A 267 -4.85 -37.16 -2.50
N LYS A 268 -4.94 -37.91 -1.40
CA LYS A 268 -4.41 -39.27 -1.32
C LYS A 268 -5.08 -40.21 -2.32
N ASN A 269 -6.41 -40.13 -2.46
CA ASN A 269 -7.18 -40.95 -3.36
C ASN A 269 -6.91 -40.63 -4.86
N ALA A 270 -6.36 -39.44 -5.14
CA ALA A 270 -5.94 -39.04 -6.50
C ALA A 270 -4.60 -39.68 -6.95
N ASP A 271 -4.02 -40.57 -6.13
CA ASP A 271 -2.84 -41.41 -6.44
C ASP A 271 -1.68 -40.61 -7.08
N GLY A 272 -1.30 -39.51 -6.45
CA GLY A 272 -0.17 -38.69 -6.85
C GLY A 272 -0.39 -37.86 -8.13
N GLN A 273 -1.62 -37.72 -8.61
CA GLN A 273 -1.97 -36.83 -9.73
C GLN A 273 -2.04 -35.37 -9.33
N ILE A 274 -2.08 -35.10 -8.02
CA ILE A 274 -2.20 -33.76 -7.45
C ILE A 274 -0.88 -33.33 -6.82
N ILE A 275 -0.45 -32.11 -7.14
CA ILE A 275 0.61 -31.37 -6.44
C ILE A 275 -0.10 -30.28 -5.65
N THR A 276 0.20 -30.20 -4.36
CA THR A 276 -0.45 -29.28 -3.44
C THR A 276 0.49 -28.13 -3.13
N PHE A 277 0.01 -26.90 -3.22
CA PHE A 277 0.70 -25.72 -2.75
C PHE A 277 0.07 -25.22 -1.46
N ILE A 278 0.89 -24.87 -0.48
CA ILE A 278 0.47 -24.24 0.76
C ILE A 278 1.33 -23.00 0.97
N ASP A 279 0.69 -21.85 0.89
CA ASP A 279 1.32 -20.61 1.31
C ASP A 279 1.33 -20.51 2.84
N GLU A 280 2.30 -19.80 3.40
CA GLU A 280 2.50 -19.69 4.86
C GLU A 280 2.45 -21.06 5.57
N ILE A 281 3.20 -22.04 5.04
CA ILE A 281 3.20 -23.42 5.55
C ILE A 281 3.48 -23.51 7.06
N HIS A 282 4.17 -22.52 7.64
CA HIS A 282 4.45 -22.42 9.07
C HIS A 282 3.18 -22.38 9.92
N THR A 283 2.07 -21.85 9.39
CA THR A 283 0.77 -21.80 10.10
C THR A 283 0.20 -23.16 10.41
N ILE A 284 0.48 -24.16 9.58
CA ILE A 284 0.06 -25.56 9.80
C ILE A 284 1.04 -26.32 10.68
N VAL A 285 2.34 -26.06 10.50
CA VAL A 285 3.42 -26.88 11.07
C VAL A 285 3.83 -26.38 12.45
N GLY A 286 3.80 -25.07 12.71
CA GLY A 286 4.23 -24.44 13.96
C GLY A 286 3.19 -24.37 15.07
N ALA A 287 1.99 -24.72 14.77
CA ALA A 287 0.84 -24.54 15.67
C ALA A 287 0.82 -25.44 16.93
N GLY A 288 1.87 -26.22 17.20
CA GLY A 288 1.95 -27.17 18.31
C GLY A 288 2.53 -26.65 19.65
N ALA A 289 3.06 -25.41 19.69
CA ALA A 289 3.82 -24.92 20.85
C ALA A 289 3.02 -24.11 21.89
N ALA A 290 1.82 -23.60 21.57
CA ALA A 290 0.96 -22.90 22.52
C ALA A 290 -0.24 -23.76 22.91
N GLU A 291 -0.60 -23.77 24.21
CA GLU A 291 -1.82 -24.44 24.73
C GLU A 291 -3.03 -23.92 23.95
N GLY A 292 -3.57 -24.71 23.00
CA GLY A 292 -4.74 -24.39 22.19
C GLY A 292 -4.46 -24.22 20.68
N SER A 293 -3.23 -24.32 20.20
CA SER A 293 -2.90 -24.21 18.78
C SER A 293 -3.18 -25.51 17.99
N MET A 294 -3.44 -25.35 16.68
CA MET A 294 -3.86 -26.44 15.78
C MET A 294 -2.67 -27.35 15.42
N ASP A 295 -2.73 -28.64 15.72
CA ASP A 295 -1.66 -29.60 15.39
C ASP A 295 -1.93 -30.30 14.05
N ALA A 296 -2.10 -29.52 12.98
CA ALA A 296 -2.25 -30.06 11.63
C ALA A 296 -0.94 -30.69 11.11
N GLY A 297 0.20 -30.33 11.66
CA GLY A 297 1.50 -30.92 11.33
C GLY A 297 1.53 -32.42 11.52
N ASN A 298 0.90 -32.94 12.59
CA ASN A 298 0.84 -34.38 12.84
C ASN A 298 0.01 -35.17 11.81
N MET A 299 -0.90 -34.51 11.09
CA MET A 299 -1.64 -35.14 9.98
C MET A 299 -0.81 -35.20 8.70
N LEU A 300 0.02 -34.17 8.44
CA LEU A 300 0.86 -34.08 7.24
C LEU A 300 2.08 -35.00 7.31
N LYS A 301 2.73 -35.10 8.49
CA LYS A 301 3.96 -35.88 8.69
C LYS A 301 3.88 -37.32 8.18
N PRO A 302 2.82 -38.12 8.48
CA PRO A 302 2.71 -39.48 7.98
C PRO A 302 2.56 -39.57 6.45
N MET A 303 1.83 -38.67 5.84
CA MET A 303 1.56 -38.64 4.39
C MET A 303 2.82 -38.23 3.60
N LEU A 304 3.55 -37.22 4.10
CA LEU A 304 4.85 -36.81 3.57
C LEU A 304 5.89 -37.95 3.70
N ALA A 305 5.83 -38.69 4.81
CA ALA A 305 6.73 -39.81 5.06
C ALA A 305 6.51 -40.99 4.10
N ARG A 306 5.26 -41.28 3.73
CA ARG A 306 4.90 -42.33 2.78
C ARG A 306 4.94 -41.89 1.32
N GLY A 307 5.16 -40.59 1.03
CA GLY A 307 5.12 -40.03 -0.31
C GLY A 307 3.70 -39.95 -0.93
N GLU A 308 2.67 -40.02 -0.07
CA GLU A 308 1.25 -39.93 -0.46
C GLU A 308 0.85 -38.48 -0.79
N LEU A 309 1.62 -37.51 -0.30
CA LEU A 309 1.42 -36.08 -0.53
C LEU A 309 2.66 -35.49 -1.22
N ARG A 310 2.46 -34.77 -2.32
CA ARG A 310 3.45 -33.92 -2.96
C ARG A 310 3.12 -32.47 -2.64
N LEU A 311 4.01 -31.82 -1.91
CA LEU A 311 3.75 -30.50 -1.32
C LEU A 311 4.81 -29.51 -1.75
N ILE A 312 4.37 -28.32 -2.15
CA ILE A 312 5.18 -27.10 -2.27
C ILE A 312 4.76 -26.20 -1.12
N GLY A 313 5.69 -25.81 -0.26
CA GLY A 313 5.44 -24.83 0.80
C GLY A 313 6.03 -23.48 0.42
N ALA A 314 5.49 -22.39 0.96
CA ALA A 314 6.12 -21.07 0.96
C ALA A 314 6.13 -20.51 2.39
N THR A 315 7.22 -19.82 2.77
CA THR A 315 7.39 -19.22 4.10
C THR A 315 8.56 -18.24 4.10
N THR A 316 8.77 -17.50 5.17
CA THR A 316 9.97 -16.70 5.39
C THR A 316 11.13 -17.55 5.96
N LEU A 317 12.36 -17.00 6.00
CA LEU A 317 13.52 -17.71 6.52
C LEU A 317 13.39 -17.96 8.03
N ASP A 318 12.92 -16.98 8.76
CA ASP A 318 12.80 -17.07 10.23
C ASP A 318 11.71 -18.08 10.63
N GLU A 319 10.55 -18.03 9.99
CA GLU A 319 9.47 -18.99 10.19
C GLU A 319 9.88 -20.42 9.81
N TYR A 320 10.69 -20.57 8.75
CA TYR A 320 11.24 -21.86 8.37
C TYR A 320 12.15 -22.43 9.48
N ARG A 321 13.06 -21.61 10.01
CA ARG A 321 13.95 -21.98 11.10
C ARG A 321 13.18 -22.35 12.36
N GLU A 322 12.15 -21.57 12.70
CA GLU A 322 11.39 -21.76 13.92
C GLU A 322 10.50 -23.00 13.89
N ASN A 323 9.86 -23.27 12.76
CA ASN A 323 8.76 -24.23 12.68
C ASN A 323 9.13 -25.51 11.91
N ILE A 324 10.02 -25.46 10.93
CA ILE A 324 10.34 -26.63 10.08
C ILE A 324 11.71 -27.21 10.41
N GLU A 325 12.74 -26.38 10.55
CA GLU A 325 14.12 -26.82 10.80
C GLU A 325 14.30 -27.45 12.17
N LYS A 326 13.56 -26.97 13.18
CA LYS A 326 13.56 -27.55 14.53
C LYS A 326 12.90 -28.95 14.62
N ASP A 327 12.13 -29.35 13.60
CA ASP A 327 11.49 -30.65 13.55
C ASP A 327 12.24 -31.62 12.61
N PRO A 328 13.02 -32.59 13.17
CA PRO A 328 13.83 -33.49 12.33
C PRO A 328 13.03 -34.36 11.36
N ALA A 329 11.71 -34.56 11.60
CA ALA A 329 10.85 -35.35 10.72
C ALA A 329 10.45 -34.56 9.47
N LEU A 330 10.27 -33.26 9.59
CA LEU A 330 9.94 -32.34 8.49
C LEU A 330 11.20 -31.94 7.73
N GLU A 331 12.27 -31.54 8.40
CA GLU A 331 13.55 -31.17 7.79
C GLU A 331 14.04 -32.21 6.77
N ARG A 332 13.90 -33.50 7.08
CA ARG A 332 14.30 -34.60 6.20
C ARG A 332 13.40 -34.78 4.96
N ARG A 333 12.25 -34.11 4.91
CA ARG A 333 11.24 -34.26 3.85
C ARG A 333 11.18 -33.05 2.92
N PHE A 334 11.55 -31.90 3.44
CA PHE A 334 11.55 -30.66 2.68
C PHE A 334 12.94 -30.35 2.09
N GLN A 335 12.93 -29.63 0.96
CA GLN A 335 14.13 -29.09 0.33
C GLN A 335 13.92 -27.60 0.10
N GLN A 336 14.82 -26.81 0.63
CA GLN A 336 14.81 -25.36 0.50
C GLN A 336 15.03 -24.92 -0.95
N VAL A 337 14.28 -23.93 -1.39
CA VAL A 337 14.46 -23.14 -2.61
C VAL A 337 14.42 -21.68 -2.20
N PHE A 338 15.55 -21.02 -2.27
CA PHE A 338 15.63 -19.60 -1.92
C PHE A 338 15.05 -18.75 -3.06
N VAL A 339 14.14 -17.83 -2.72
CA VAL A 339 13.54 -16.83 -3.63
C VAL A 339 13.98 -15.47 -3.14
N GLY A 340 14.99 -14.90 -3.78
CA GLY A 340 15.52 -13.59 -3.43
C GLY A 340 14.73 -12.45 -4.05
N GLU A 341 14.98 -11.23 -3.55
CA GLU A 341 14.51 -10.00 -4.17
C GLU A 341 15.10 -9.87 -5.59
N PRO A 342 14.29 -9.60 -6.63
CA PRO A 342 14.80 -9.37 -7.97
C PRO A 342 15.57 -8.05 -8.05
N SER A 343 16.46 -7.93 -9.06
CA SER A 343 17.11 -6.66 -9.35
C SER A 343 16.11 -5.61 -9.86
N VAL A 344 16.51 -4.35 -9.88
CA VAL A 344 15.70 -3.27 -10.46
C VAL A 344 15.42 -3.56 -11.96
N GLU A 345 16.41 -4.06 -12.68
CA GLU A 345 16.31 -4.41 -14.11
C GLU A 345 15.32 -5.56 -14.34
N ASP A 346 15.38 -6.62 -13.53
CA ASP A 346 14.42 -7.72 -13.57
C ASP A 346 13.01 -7.24 -13.21
N THR A 347 12.90 -6.33 -12.24
CA THR A 347 11.61 -5.73 -11.84
C THR A 347 10.99 -4.93 -12.98
N ILE A 348 11.77 -4.12 -13.70
CA ILE A 348 11.29 -3.38 -14.89
C ILE A 348 10.78 -4.37 -15.95
N ALA A 349 11.48 -5.48 -16.17
CA ALA A 349 11.02 -6.52 -17.10
C ALA A 349 9.69 -7.16 -16.64
N ILE A 350 9.53 -7.42 -15.34
CA ILE A 350 8.29 -7.93 -14.75
C ILE A 350 7.14 -6.91 -14.97
N LEU A 351 7.36 -5.64 -14.65
CA LEU A 351 6.36 -4.58 -14.82
C LEU A 351 5.93 -4.43 -16.29
N ARG A 352 6.89 -4.50 -17.23
CA ARG A 352 6.57 -4.49 -18.68
C ARG A 352 5.69 -5.67 -19.09
N GLY A 353 5.89 -6.82 -18.49
CA GLY A 353 5.05 -8.00 -18.75
C GLY A 353 3.65 -7.89 -18.17
N LEU A 354 3.48 -7.16 -17.08
CA LEU A 354 2.19 -6.94 -16.42
C LEU A 354 1.43 -5.74 -16.98
N LYS A 355 2.14 -4.77 -17.60
CA LYS A 355 1.61 -3.50 -18.10
C LYS A 355 0.25 -3.61 -18.77
N GLN A 356 0.11 -4.50 -19.77
CA GLN A 356 -1.11 -4.59 -20.56
C GLN A 356 -2.34 -4.99 -19.73
N ARG A 357 -2.16 -5.81 -18.70
CA ARG A 357 -3.24 -6.21 -17.79
C ARG A 357 -3.69 -5.07 -16.90
N TYR A 358 -2.74 -4.29 -16.35
CA TYR A 358 -3.06 -3.11 -15.55
C TYR A 358 -3.72 -2.02 -16.38
N GLU A 359 -3.23 -1.78 -17.62
CA GLU A 359 -3.86 -0.87 -18.57
C GLU A 359 -5.30 -1.28 -18.92
N ALA A 360 -5.55 -2.58 -19.09
CA ALA A 360 -6.90 -3.10 -19.36
C ALA A 360 -7.82 -3.00 -18.14
N HIS A 361 -7.27 -3.26 -16.94
CA HIS A 361 -8.04 -3.22 -15.69
C HIS A 361 -8.48 -1.80 -15.34
N HIS A 362 -7.54 -0.86 -15.31
CA HIS A 362 -7.81 0.54 -14.96
C HIS A 362 -8.29 1.38 -16.13
N LYS A 363 -8.20 0.86 -17.36
CA LYS A 363 -8.57 1.57 -18.60
C LYS A 363 -7.76 2.87 -18.82
N VAL A 364 -6.51 2.86 -18.40
CA VAL A 364 -5.55 3.98 -18.54
C VAL A 364 -4.32 3.55 -19.34
N THR A 365 -3.54 4.50 -19.82
CA THR A 365 -2.23 4.25 -20.43
C THR A 365 -1.15 4.32 -19.36
N ILE A 366 -0.19 3.39 -19.39
CA ILE A 366 0.97 3.42 -18.50
C ILE A 366 2.23 3.63 -19.33
N GLY A 367 2.99 4.69 -19.04
CA GLY A 367 4.26 4.98 -19.72
C GLY A 367 5.35 3.98 -19.35
N ASP A 368 6.35 3.77 -20.23
CA ASP A 368 7.54 2.96 -19.87
C ASP A 368 8.40 3.68 -18.83
N ASP A 369 8.42 5.00 -18.87
CA ASP A 369 9.02 5.89 -17.88
C ASP A 369 8.42 5.70 -16.47
N ALA A 370 7.09 5.52 -16.37
CA ALA A 370 6.43 5.17 -15.11
C ALA A 370 6.92 3.81 -14.54
N LEU A 371 7.08 2.79 -15.40
CA LEU A 371 7.57 1.47 -14.96
C LEU A 371 9.01 1.53 -14.44
N VAL A 372 9.87 2.29 -15.16
CA VAL A 372 11.25 2.53 -14.74
C VAL A 372 11.28 3.32 -13.42
N ALA A 373 10.46 4.36 -13.31
CA ALA A 373 10.33 5.15 -12.09
C ALA A 373 9.84 4.29 -10.91
N ALA A 374 8.80 3.47 -11.10
CA ALA A 374 8.26 2.60 -10.06
C ALA A 374 9.32 1.64 -9.50
N ALA A 375 10.12 1.00 -10.36
CA ALA A 375 11.18 0.09 -9.93
C ALA A 375 12.32 0.84 -9.21
N THR A 376 12.78 1.96 -9.75
CA THR A 376 13.93 2.72 -9.22
C THR A 376 13.58 3.47 -7.95
N LEU A 377 12.44 4.18 -7.95
CA LEU A 377 12.01 4.98 -6.79
C LEU A 377 11.59 4.08 -5.62
N SER A 378 10.85 2.99 -5.87
CA SER A 378 10.50 2.07 -4.80
C SER A 378 11.73 1.40 -4.18
N ASN A 379 12.70 1.01 -4.98
CA ASN A 379 13.94 0.43 -4.47
C ASN A 379 14.71 1.42 -3.59
N ARG A 380 14.73 2.70 -3.97
CA ARG A 380 15.46 3.76 -3.27
C ARG A 380 14.72 4.28 -2.04
N TYR A 381 13.39 4.49 -2.16
CA TYR A 381 12.62 5.25 -1.18
C TYR A 381 11.71 4.39 -0.28
N ILE A 382 11.52 3.11 -0.59
CA ILE A 382 10.69 2.19 0.19
C ILE A 382 11.51 0.98 0.66
N PRO A 383 12.41 1.15 1.66
CA PRO A 383 13.28 0.06 2.11
C PRO A 383 12.58 -1.02 2.94
N GLY A 384 11.39 -0.71 3.48
CA GLY A 384 10.62 -1.64 4.35
C GLY A 384 9.85 -2.73 3.61
N ARG A 385 9.82 -2.72 2.27
CA ARG A 385 9.15 -3.71 1.42
C ARG A 385 10.10 -4.18 0.31
N GLN A 386 9.84 -5.35 -0.26
CA GLN A 386 10.70 -5.96 -1.28
C GLN A 386 10.16 -5.76 -2.69
N LEU A 387 11.09 -5.73 -3.68
CA LEU A 387 10.74 -5.86 -5.09
C LEU A 387 10.29 -7.30 -5.38
N PRO A 388 9.40 -7.53 -6.36
CA PRO A 388 8.74 -6.53 -7.23
C PRO A 388 7.46 -5.94 -6.63
N ASP A 389 6.98 -6.44 -5.48
CA ASP A 389 5.68 -6.14 -4.88
C ASP A 389 5.45 -4.62 -4.70
N LYS A 390 6.41 -3.92 -4.06
CA LYS A 390 6.33 -2.46 -3.87
C LYS A 390 6.27 -1.66 -5.17
N ALA A 391 6.91 -2.14 -6.25
CA ALA A 391 6.89 -1.46 -7.54
C ALA A 391 5.59 -1.74 -8.32
N ILE A 392 5.04 -2.94 -8.18
CA ILE A 392 3.73 -3.32 -8.74
C ILE A 392 2.64 -2.46 -8.10
N ASP A 393 2.63 -2.38 -6.76
CA ASP A 393 1.65 -1.59 -6.02
C ASP A 393 1.69 -0.10 -6.39
N LEU A 394 2.89 0.47 -6.62
CA LEU A 394 3.01 1.86 -7.08
C LEU A 394 2.37 2.08 -8.44
N VAL A 395 2.59 1.16 -9.38
CA VAL A 395 1.98 1.24 -10.72
C VAL A 395 0.47 1.07 -10.64
N ASP A 396 0.00 0.15 -9.81
CA ASP A 396 -1.42 -0.13 -9.59
C ASP A 396 -2.13 1.09 -8.98
N GLU A 397 -1.54 1.69 -7.94
CA GLU A 397 -2.11 2.87 -7.27
C GLU A 397 -2.05 4.10 -8.15
N ALA A 398 -0.94 4.34 -8.88
CA ALA A 398 -0.86 5.45 -9.83
C ALA A 398 -1.89 5.32 -10.97
N ALA A 399 -2.10 4.10 -11.47
CA ALA A 399 -3.13 3.85 -12.48
C ALA A 399 -4.56 4.04 -11.92
N ALA A 400 -4.79 3.62 -10.67
CA ALA A 400 -6.07 3.83 -9.97
C ALA A 400 -6.31 5.32 -9.69
N HIS A 401 -5.27 6.08 -9.30
CA HIS A 401 -5.33 7.52 -9.06
C HIS A 401 -5.71 8.27 -10.34
N LEU A 402 -5.00 8.02 -11.43
CA LEU A 402 -5.31 8.60 -12.73
C LEU A 402 -6.74 8.24 -13.19
N ARG A 403 -7.17 6.98 -12.98
CA ARG A 403 -8.55 6.58 -13.30
C ARG A 403 -9.58 7.37 -12.49
N MET A 404 -9.32 7.58 -11.21
CA MET A 404 -10.18 8.36 -10.33
C MET A 404 -10.24 9.84 -10.79
N GLU A 405 -9.12 10.41 -11.20
CA GLU A 405 -9.09 11.76 -11.75
C GLU A 405 -9.88 11.88 -13.05
N LEU A 406 -9.75 10.91 -13.97
CA LEU A 406 -10.52 10.82 -15.21
C LEU A 406 -12.04 10.64 -14.97
N ASP A 407 -12.43 10.01 -13.88
CA ASP A 407 -13.84 9.83 -13.51
C ASP A 407 -14.39 10.99 -12.68
N SER A 408 -13.52 11.80 -12.08
CA SER A 408 -13.88 12.94 -11.22
C SER A 408 -13.85 14.25 -12.00
N SER A 409 -14.71 15.18 -11.65
CA SER A 409 -14.69 16.53 -12.24
C SER A 409 -13.43 17.28 -11.79
N PRO A 410 -12.64 17.88 -12.68
CA PRO A 410 -11.46 18.68 -12.32
C PRO A 410 -11.79 19.77 -11.30
N GLU A 411 -10.81 20.11 -10.46
CA GLU A 411 -10.99 21.08 -9.35
C GLU A 411 -11.47 22.44 -9.87
N GLU A 412 -10.98 22.89 -11.02
CA GLU A 412 -11.41 24.15 -11.66
C GLU A 412 -12.91 24.17 -11.98
N ILE A 413 -13.45 23.04 -12.47
CA ILE A 413 -14.88 22.91 -12.78
C ILE A 413 -15.69 22.92 -11.47
N ASP A 414 -15.22 22.25 -10.43
CA ASP A 414 -15.90 22.18 -9.12
C ASP A 414 -15.88 23.55 -8.43
N GLU A 415 -14.77 24.29 -8.48
CA GLU A 415 -14.69 25.65 -7.95
C GLU A 415 -15.64 26.61 -8.65
N LEU A 416 -15.67 26.59 -9.99
CA LEU A 416 -16.59 27.39 -10.76
C LEU A 416 -18.06 27.00 -10.52
N GLN A 417 -18.35 25.70 -10.35
CA GLN A 417 -19.69 25.24 -9.99
C GLN A 417 -20.13 25.75 -8.62
N ARG A 418 -19.23 25.69 -7.63
CA ARG A 418 -19.47 26.27 -6.28
C ARG A 418 -19.66 27.76 -6.33
N LYS A 419 -18.86 28.48 -7.17
CA LYS A 419 -18.98 29.91 -7.38
C LYS A 419 -20.32 30.27 -8.00
N VAL A 420 -20.75 29.55 -9.06
CA VAL A 420 -22.07 29.71 -9.70
C VAL A 420 -23.17 29.51 -8.66
N THR A 421 -23.14 28.43 -7.89
CA THR A 421 -24.17 28.14 -6.87
C THR A 421 -24.25 29.27 -5.81
N ARG A 422 -23.09 29.81 -5.39
CA ARG A 422 -23.06 30.94 -4.44
C ARG A 422 -23.67 32.20 -5.03
N LEU A 423 -23.30 32.54 -6.28
CA LEU A 423 -23.82 33.71 -6.99
C LEU A 423 -25.34 33.57 -7.26
N GLU A 424 -25.82 32.38 -7.54
CA GLU A 424 -27.28 32.11 -7.69
C GLU A 424 -28.04 32.32 -6.38
N MET A 425 -27.46 31.90 -5.23
CA MET A 425 -28.06 32.16 -3.92
C MET A 425 -28.09 33.65 -3.61
N GLU A 426 -27.03 34.40 -3.93
CA GLU A 426 -26.96 35.85 -3.74
C GLU A 426 -27.97 36.56 -4.67
N GLU A 427 -28.09 36.13 -5.94
CA GLU A 427 -29.08 36.63 -6.89
C GLU A 427 -30.52 36.44 -6.37
N MET A 428 -30.81 35.27 -5.83
CA MET A 428 -32.15 34.96 -5.27
C MET A 428 -32.51 35.85 -4.07
N GLN A 429 -31.50 36.24 -3.27
CA GLN A 429 -31.69 37.18 -2.15
C GLN A 429 -31.89 38.62 -2.64
N LEU A 430 -31.01 39.08 -3.58
CA LEU A 430 -31.06 40.42 -4.12
C LEU A 430 -32.32 40.68 -4.97
N LYS A 431 -32.90 39.70 -5.63
CA LYS A 431 -34.18 39.80 -6.33
C LYS A 431 -35.38 40.10 -5.41
N LYS A 432 -35.23 39.86 -4.09
CA LYS A 432 -36.27 40.14 -3.10
C LYS A 432 -36.13 41.54 -2.47
N ALA A 433 -35.00 42.21 -2.68
CA ALA A 433 -34.74 43.53 -2.16
C ALA A 433 -35.23 44.63 -3.10
N GLU A 434 -35.85 45.67 -2.58
CA GLU A 434 -36.47 46.77 -3.35
C GLU A 434 -35.60 48.05 -3.39
N ASP A 435 -34.52 48.14 -2.60
CA ASP A 435 -33.67 49.30 -2.52
C ASP A 435 -32.77 49.51 -3.73
N PRO A 436 -32.41 50.76 -4.11
CA PRO A 436 -31.65 51.10 -5.31
C PRO A 436 -30.24 50.46 -5.34
N ALA A 437 -29.57 50.37 -4.18
CA ALA A 437 -28.25 49.78 -4.08
C ALA A 437 -28.24 48.28 -4.34
N SER A 438 -29.25 47.55 -3.85
CA SER A 438 -29.43 46.15 -4.16
C SER A 438 -29.74 45.89 -5.64
N LYS A 439 -30.45 46.79 -6.32
CA LYS A 439 -30.71 46.70 -7.77
C LYS A 439 -29.45 46.90 -8.61
N GLU A 440 -28.58 47.83 -8.23
CA GLU A 440 -27.28 48.03 -8.92
C GLU A 440 -26.38 46.81 -8.68
N ARG A 441 -26.30 46.30 -7.45
CA ARG A 441 -25.56 45.08 -7.14
C ARG A 441 -26.08 43.87 -7.90
N LEU A 442 -27.39 43.71 -8.06
CA LEU A 442 -28.03 42.65 -8.82
C LEU A 442 -27.61 42.68 -10.30
N GLY A 443 -27.52 43.87 -10.91
CA GLY A 443 -27.05 44.02 -12.31
C GLY A 443 -25.59 43.55 -12.51
N LYS A 444 -24.68 43.95 -11.61
CA LYS A 444 -23.28 43.51 -11.63
C LYS A 444 -23.15 41.99 -11.39
N LEU A 445 -23.91 41.46 -10.42
CA LEU A 445 -23.93 40.06 -10.09
C LEU A 445 -24.45 39.19 -11.25
N GLN A 446 -25.49 39.65 -11.96
CA GLN A 446 -26.02 38.93 -13.13
C GLN A 446 -25.03 38.87 -14.28
N ALA A 447 -24.26 39.94 -14.52
CA ALA A 447 -23.18 39.92 -15.49
C ALA A 447 -22.06 38.94 -15.10
N GLU A 448 -21.63 38.95 -13.82
CA GLU A 448 -20.62 38.00 -13.30
C GLU A 448 -21.11 36.55 -13.37
N LEU A 449 -22.40 36.32 -13.02
CA LEU A 449 -23.03 35.01 -13.10
C LEU A 449 -23.07 34.46 -14.52
N ALA A 450 -23.40 35.32 -15.51
CA ALA A 450 -23.44 34.96 -16.92
C ALA A 450 -22.05 34.59 -17.45
N ASP A 451 -21.02 35.38 -17.15
CA ASP A 451 -19.63 35.12 -17.51
C ASP A 451 -19.13 33.82 -16.86
N THR A 452 -19.40 33.61 -15.55
CA THR A 452 -18.98 32.42 -14.86
C THR A 452 -19.68 31.15 -15.39
N ARG A 453 -20.96 31.24 -15.74
CA ARG A 453 -21.72 30.15 -16.36
C ARG A 453 -21.19 29.79 -17.76
N GLU A 454 -20.83 30.82 -18.58
CA GLU A 454 -20.25 30.59 -19.91
C GLU A 454 -18.92 29.83 -19.79
N LYS A 455 -18.02 30.30 -18.91
CA LYS A 455 -16.74 29.61 -18.61
C LYS A 455 -16.97 28.18 -18.15
N LEU A 456 -17.85 27.97 -17.17
CA LEU A 456 -18.18 26.64 -16.67
C LEU A 456 -18.72 25.72 -17.78
N SER A 457 -19.60 26.24 -18.64
CA SER A 457 -20.16 25.45 -19.76
C SER A 457 -19.10 25.08 -20.79
N GLY A 458 -18.18 26.01 -21.09
CA GLY A 458 -17.06 25.73 -21.98
C GLY A 458 -16.10 24.65 -21.44
N LEU A 459 -15.71 24.78 -20.17
CA LEU A 459 -14.84 23.79 -19.53
C LEU A 459 -15.51 22.42 -19.38
N LYS A 460 -16.81 22.38 -19.03
CA LYS A 460 -17.55 21.12 -18.99
C LYS A 460 -17.63 20.43 -20.35
N ALA A 461 -17.93 21.17 -21.42
CA ALA A 461 -18.00 20.59 -22.76
C ALA A 461 -16.64 20.03 -23.21
N ARG A 462 -15.54 20.70 -22.86
CA ARG A 462 -14.18 20.23 -23.11
C ARG A 462 -13.89 18.96 -22.31
N TRP A 463 -14.18 18.97 -21.01
CA TRP A 463 -14.02 17.82 -20.13
C TRP A 463 -14.79 16.59 -20.60
N ASP A 464 -16.08 16.76 -20.96
CA ASP A 464 -16.92 15.67 -21.46
C ASP A 464 -16.33 15.05 -22.76
N ALA A 465 -15.72 15.88 -23.61
CA ALA A 465 -15.06 15.43 -24.85
C ALA A 465 -13.77 14.66 -24.57
N GLU A 466 -12.90 15.17 -23.67
CA GLU A 466 -11.67 14.50 -23.25
C GLU A 466 -11.98 13.14 -22.58
N GLN A 467 -12.94 13.11 -21.64
CA GLN A 467 -13.38 11.89 -20.97
C GLN A 467 -13.92 10.83 -21.95
N ALA A 468 -14.69 11.25 -22.94
CA ALA A 468 -15.21 10.34 -23.96
C ALA A 468 -14.10 9.69 -24.80
N GLY A 469 -13.03 10.45 -25.12
CA GLY A 469 -11.84 9.95 -25.81
C GLY A 469 -11.12 8.88 -24.98
N HIS A 470 -10.76 9.21 -23.75
CA HIS A 470 -10.06 8.27 -22.84
C HIS A 470 -10.86 7.00 -22.56
N ASN A 471 -12.17 7.11 -22.34
CA ASN A 471 -13.02 5.93 -22.13
C ASN A 471 -13.04 5.02 -23.37
N LYS A 472 -13.06 5.57 -24.59
CA LYS A 472 -13.01 4.79 -25.84
C LYS A 472 -11.70 4.03 -25.98
N VAL A 473 -10.55 4.66 -25.70
CA VAL A 473 -9.23 4.02 -25.71
C VAL A 473 -9.17 2.90 -24.65
N GLY A 474 -9.63 3.17 -23.43
CA GLY A 474 -9.69 2.18 -22.36
C GLY A 474 -10.55 0.95 -22.69
N ASP A 475 -11.74 1.17 -23.25
CA ASP A 475 -12.65 0.07 -23.66
C ASP A 475 -12.05 -0.78 -24.80
N LEU A 476 -11.36 -0.16 -25.75
CA LEU A 476 -10.67 -0.88 -26.83
C LEU A 476 -9.51 -1.72 -26.30
N ARG A 477 -8.76 -1.24 -25.30
CA ARG A 477 -7.68 -2.01 -24.66
C ARG A 477 -8.22 -3.19 -23.86
N ALA A 478 -9.27 -3.00 -23.06
CA ALA A 478 -9.93 -4.08 -22.34
C ALA A 478 -10.44 -5.17 -23.30
N LYS A 479 -11.07 -4.78 -24.40
CA LYS A 479 -11.54 -5.69 -25.44
C LYS A 479 -10.38 -6.45 -26.14
N LEU A 480 -9.24 -5.79 -26.33
CA LEU A 480 -8.06 -6.40 -26.93
C LEU A 480 -7.43 -7.44 -26.00
N ASP A 481 -7.40 -7.18 -24.70
CA ASP A 481 -6.93 -8.15 -23.70
C ASP A 481 -7.84 -9.37 -23.62
N ASP A 482 -9.16 -9.17 -23.58
CA ASP A 482 -10.15 -10.26 -23.64
C ASP A 482 -9.98 -11.13 -24.89
N LEU A 483 -9.76 -10.52 -26.05
CA LEU A 483 -9.55 -11.27 -27.31
C LEU A 483 -8.24 -12.07 -27.28
N ARG A 484 -7.17 -11.55 -26.68
CA ARG A 484 -5.90 -12.28 -26.50
C ARG A 484 -6.08 -13.49 -25.60
N VAL A 485 -6.74 -13.30 -24.45
CA VAL A 485 -7.06 -14.41 -23.53
C VAL A 485 -7.89 -15.49 -24.24
N GLN A 486 -8.89 -15.11 -25.03
CA GLN A 486 -9.70 -16.05 -25.81
C GLN A 486 -8.89 -16.77 -26.90
N ALA A 487 -8.02 -16.05 -27.63
CA ALA A 487 -7.16 -16.65 -28.66
C ALA A 487 -6.21 -17.69 -28.06
N ASP A 488 -5.59 -17.36 -26.92
CA ASP A 488 -4.72 -18.27 -26.19
C ASP A 488 -5.47 -19.49 -25.67
N LYS A 489 -6.70 -19.31 -25.19
CA LYS A 489 -7.57 -20.42 -24.76
C LYS A 489 -7.88 -21.34 -25.92
N TYR A 490 -8.36 -20.84 -27.05
CA TYR A 490 -8.68 -21.65 -28.22
C TYR A 490 -7.44 -22.35 -28.80
N THR A 491 -6.27 -21.71 -28.75
CA THR A 491 -5.01 -22.34 -29.17
C THR A 491 -4.67 -23.56 -28.29
N ARG A 492 -4.84 -23.44 -26.98
CA ARG A 492 -4.59 -24.51 -26.00
C ARG A 492 -5.64 -25.63 -26.11
N GLU A 493 -6.88 -25.33 -26.45
CA GLU A 493 -7.95 -26.29 -26.69
C GLU A 493 -7.82 -27.00 -28.05
N GLY A 494 -6.86 -26.56 -28.89
CA GLY A 494 -6.64 -27.13 -30.22
C GLY A 494 -7.64 -26.64 -31.28
N ASN A 495 -8.49 -25.67 -30.95
CA ASN A 495 -9.42 -25.03 -31.87
C ASN A 495 -8.72 -23.92 -32.68
N LEU A 496 -7.82 -24.37 -33.58
CA LEU A 496 -6.96 -23.44 -34.34
C LEU A 496 -7.76 -22.56 -35.31
N ALA A 497 -8.98 -22.95 -35.68
CA ALA A 497 -9.82 -22.18 -36.60
C ALA A 497 -10.32 -20.90 -35.92
N GLU A 498 -10.90 -20.98 -34.72
CA GLU A 498 -11.36 -19.84 -33.96
C GLU A 498 -10.17 -19.00 -33.44
N ALA A 499 -9.08 -19.65 -33.00
CA ALA A 499 -7.86 -18.95 -32.62
C ALA A 499 -7.31 -18.07 -33.77
N SER A 500 -7.26 -18.65 -35.01
CA SER A 500 -6.79 -17.91 -36.20
C SER A 500 -7.72 -16.75 -36.58
N LYS A 501 -9.03 -16.90 -36.43
CA LYS A 501 -10.00 -15.83 -36.69
C LYS A 501 -9.79 -14.64 -35.78
N ILE A 502 -9.55 -14.91 -34.47
CA ILE A 502 -9.27 -13.85 -33.49
C ILE A 502 -7.90 -13.24 -33.76
N LEU A 503 -6.84 -14.04 -33.87
CA LEU A 503 -5.45 -13.56 -34.01
C LEU A 503 -5.20 -12.77 -35.31
N TYR A 504 -5.77 -13.22 -36.43
CA TYR A 504 -5.50 -12.60 -37.75
C TYR A 504 -6.66 -11.74 -38.27
N GLY A 505 -7.83 -11.77 -37.62
CA GLY A 505 -9.00 -10.99 -37.99
C GLY A 505 -9.38 -9.91 -36.98
N GLU A 506 -9.80 -10.32 -35.78
CA GLU A 506 -10.39 -9.42 -34.79
C GLU A 506 -9.33 -8.55 -34.09
N ILE A 507 -8.22 -9.14 -33.62
CA ILE A 507 -7.14 -8.43 -32.94
C ILE A 507 -6.56 -7.32 -33.82
N PRO A 508 -6.16 -7.57 -35.13
CA PRO A 508 -5.63 -6.49 -35.97
C PRO A 508 -6.65 -5.38 -36.25
N SER A 509 -7.95 -5.71 -36.29
CA SER A 509 -9.00 -4.71 -36.46
C SER A 509 -9.09 -3.78 -35.27
N ILE A 510 -9.14 -4.35 -34.05
CA ILE A 510 -9.18 -3.57 -32.80
C ILE A 510 -7.87 -2.78 -32.60
N GLN A 511 -6.71 -3.35 -32.95
CA GLN A 511 -5.43 -2.64 -32.88
C GLN A 511 -5.40 -1.43 -33.82
N LYS A 512 -6.00 -1.54 -35.02
CA LYS A 512 -6.12 -0.41 -35.94
C LYS A 512 -7.07 0.68 -35.43
N GLU A 513 -8.17 0.26 -34.79
CA GLU A 513 -9.11 1.21 -34.15
C GLU A 513 -8.47 1.90 -32.95
N LEU A 514 -7.70 1.15 -32.17
CA LEU A 514 -6.96 1.70 -31.03
C LEU A 514 -5.90 2.70 -31.47
N ALA A 515 -5.07 2.35 -32.46
CA ALA A 515 -4.05 3.25 -33.00
C ALA A 515 -4.65 4.53 -33.61
N ALA A 516 -5.84 4.43 -34.22
CA ALA A 516 -6.56 5.61 -34.74
C ALA A 516 -7.15 6.47 -33.60
N ALA A 517 -7.57 5.86 -32.50
CA ALA A 517 -8.06 6.59 -31.33
C ALA A 517 -6.89 7.28 -30.60
N GLU A 518 -5.78 6.56 -30.38
CA GLU A 518 -4.56 7.10 -29.75
C GLU A 518 -3.93 8.23 -30.57
N SER A 519 -3.93 8.12 -31.93
CA SER A 519 -3.44 9.20 -32.77
C SER A 519 -4.37 10.42 -32.77
N ALA A 520 -5.67 10.24 -32.63
CA ALA A 520 -6.61 11.36 -32.52
C ALA A 520 -6.45 12.09 -31.18
N ASP A 521 -6.19 11.34 -30.10
CA ASP A 521 -5.89 11.92 -28.77
C ASP A 521 -4.52 12.64 -28.79
N ALA A 522 -3.48 12.07 -29.43
CA ALA A 522 -2.17 12.69 -29.57
C ALA A 522 -2.19 13.95 -30.48
N GLU A 523 -2.96 13.94 -31.55
CA GLU A 523 -3.11 15.13 -32.42
C GLU A 523 -3.86 16.26 -31.68
N SER A 524 -4.78 15.93 -30.79
CA SER A 524 -5.43 16.92 -29.93
C SER A 524 -4.46 17.48 -28.89
N ALA A 525 -3.58 16.66 -28.32
CA ALA A 525 -2.53 17.06 -27.37
C ALA A 525 -1.43 17.92 -28.03
N ASP A 526 -0.94 17.55 -29.24
CA ASP A 526 0.07 18.33 -29.98
C ASP A 526 -0.48 19.68 -30.47
N ALA A 527 -1.76 19.76 -30.84
CA ALA A 527 -2.43 21.02 -31.16
C ALA A 527 -2.56 21.94 -29.93
N SER A 528 -2.67 21.33 -28.74
CA SER A 528 -2.76 22.03 -27.46
C SER A 528 -1.40 22.54 -26.95
N ALA A 529 -0.30 21.88 -27.27
CA ALA A 529 1.06 22.31 -26.89
C ALA A 529 1.48 23.67 -27.53
N ALA A 530 0.73 24.16 -28.50
CA ALA A 530 0.96 25.48 -29.13
C ALA A 530 0.32 26.65 -28.37
N ASN A 531 -0.60 26.37 -27.39
CA ASN A 531 -1.30 27.41 -26.62
C ASN A 531 -1.43 26.94 -25.15
N PRO A 532 -0.93 27.69 -24.17
CA PRO A 532 -1.07 27.33 -22.75
C PRO A 532 -2.53 27.21 -22.25
N ALA A 533 -3.49 27.71 -23.04
CA ALA A 533 -4.93 27.61 -22.72
C ALA A 533 -5.57 26.27 -23.14
N ASP A 534 -4.82 25.43 -23.84
CA ASP A 534 -5.31 24.17 -24.43
C ASP A 534 -4.63 22.91 -23.83
N GLU A 535 -3.88 23.05 -22.74
CA GLU A 535 -3.31 21.89 -22.02
C GLU A 535 -4.43 20.92 -21.56
N PRO A 536 -4.23 19.58 -21.65
CA PRO A 536 -5.22 18.62 -21.19
C PRO A 536 -5.58 18.88 -19.72
N MET A 537 -6.86 18.77 -19.38
CA MET A 537 -7.33 19.01 -18.00
C MET A 537 -6.88 17.94 -17.01
N VAL A 538 -6.58 16.72 -17.51
CA VAL A 538 -6.06 15.60 -16.75
C VAL A 538 -4.99 14.91 -17.58
N PRO A 539 -3.92 14.37 -16.98
CA PRO A 539 -2.91 13.60 -17.70
C PRO A 539 -3.53 12.46 -18.52
N ASP A 540 -3.00 12.21 -19.71
CA ASP A 540 -3.47 11.16 -20.63
C ASP A 540 -2.91 9.77 -20.28
N ARG A 541 -1.86 9.73 -19.46
CA ARG A 541 -1.14 8.51 -19.10
C ARG A 541 -0.50 8.62 -17.72
N VAL A 542 -0.27 7.48 -17.10
CA VAL A 542 0.61 7.37 -15.94
C VAL A 542 2.05 7.52 -16.41
N ASP A 543 2.75 8.48 -15.89
CA ASP A 543 4.15 8.81 -16.18
C ASP A 543 5.04 8.69 -14.91
N ALA A 544 6.30 9.09 -15.04
CA ALA A 544 7.25 9.07 -13.92
C ALA A 544 6.82 10.02 -12.78
N ASP A 545 6.20 11.15 -13.10
CA ASP A 545 5.77 12.15 -12.12
C ASP A 545 4.57 11.63 -11.31
N SER A 546 3.61 10.97 -11.95
CA SER A 546 2.48 10.29 -11.29
C SER A 546 2.97 9.26 -10.27
N VAL A 547 3.96 8.44 -10.63
CA VAL A 547 4.56 7.47 -9.70
C VAL A 547 5.31 8.17 -8.57
N ALA A 548 6.02 9.26 -8.86
CA ALA A 548 6.74 10.03 -7.85
C ALA A 548 5.79 10.68 -6.84
N GLU A 549 4.60 11.08 -7.26
CA GLU A 549 3.54 11.59 -6.37
C GLU A 549 3.08 10.52 -5.38
N ILE A 550 2.76 9.32 -5.86
CA ILE A 550 2.39 8.21 -4.96
C ILE A 550 3.52 7.85 -3.99
N VAL A 551 4.77 7.84 -4.45
CA VAL A 551 5.93 7.63 -3.56
C VAL A 551 6.00 8.75 -2.50
N SER A 552 5.69 10.00 -2.88
CA SER A 552 5.64 11.12 -1.95
C SER A 552 4.56 10.93 -0.88
N ASP A 553 3.38 10.46 -1.26
CA ASP A 553 2.27 10.20 -0.35
C ASP A 553 2.60 9.08 0.65
N TRP A 554 3.24 8.01 0.18
CA TRP A 554 3.61 6.88 1.04
C TRP A 554 4.74 7.20 2.01
N THR A 555 5.71 7.99 1.56
CA THR A 555 6.94 8.25 2.32
C THR A 555 6.97 9.60 3.02
N GLY A 556 6.10 10.53 2.60
CA GLY A 556 6.14 11.93 3.02
C GLY A 556 7.31 12.72 2.43
N ILE A 557 7.97 12.20 1.37
CA ILE A 557 9.11 12.84 0.71
C ILE A 557 8.61 13.46 -0.59
N PRO A 558 8.83 14.75 -0.87
CA PRO A 558 8.36 15.40 -2.10
C PRO A 558 9.16 14.95 -3.34
N VAL A 559 9.02 13.67 -3.72
CA VAL A 559 9.81 13.04 -4.81
C VAL A 559 9.52 13.67 -6.18
N GLY A 560 8.27 14.07 -6.45
CA GLY A 560 7.88 14.72 -7.71
C GLY A 560 8.64 16.04 -7.95
N ARG A 561 8.82 16.85 -6.91
CA ARG A 561 9.62 18.08 -6.98
C ARG A 561 11.13 17.82 -7.10
N LEU A 562 11.58 16.62 -6.69
CA LEU A 562 12.97 16.23 -6.80
C LEU A 562 13.37 15.80 -8.23
N MET A 563 12.42 15.41 -9.08
CA MET A 563 12.69 14.95 -10.45
C MET A 563 12.85 16.10 -11.45
N GLN A 564 12.06 17.16 -11.32
CA GLN A 564 12.09 18.33 -12.20
C GLN A 564 12.92 19.46 -11.59
N GLY A 565 14.17 19.62 -11.99
CA GLY A 565 15.05 20.71 -11.54
C GLY A 565 15.91 20.44 -10.33
N GLU A 566 15.98 19.18 -9.84
CA GLU A 566 16.87 18.80 -8.73
C GLU A 566 18.34 19.20 -9.01
N ASN A 567 18.80 18.99 -10.24
CA ASN A 567 20.16 19.33 -10.62
C ASN A 567 20.41 20.85 -10.54
N GLU A 568 19.45 21.67 -10.97
CA GLU A 568 19.57 23.12 -10.94
C GLU A 568 19.47 23.66 -9.50
N LYS A 569 18.52 23.16 -8.71
CA LYS A 569 18.43 23.48 -7.28
C LYS A 569 19.69 23.10 -6.51
N LEU A 570 20.24 21.90 -6.74
CA LEU A 570 21.47 21.45 -6.10
C LEU A 570 22.70 22.27 -6.50
N LEU A 571 22.72 22.82 -7.72
CA LEU A 571 23.77 23.73 -8.17
C LEU A 571 23.72 25.08 -7.46
N HIS A 572 22.53 25.54 -7.06
CA HIS A 572 22.29 26.79 -6.33
C HIS A 572 22.02 26.59 -4.84
N MET A 573 22.40 25.46 -4.26
CA MET A 573 22.13 25.11 -2.87
C MET A 573 22.79 26.09 -1.87
N GLU A 574 23.98 26.58 -2.16
CA GLU A 574 24.69 27.56 -1.34
C GLU A 574 23.93 28.87 -1.24
N ASP A 575 23.33 29.34 -2.34
CA ASP A 575 22.55 30.58 -2.36
C ASP A 575 21.29 30.44 -1.49
N TYR A 576 20.63 29.27 -1.54
CA TYR A 576 19.45 28.99 -0.73
C TYR A 576 19.80 28.95 0.77
N LEU A 577 20.80 28.13 1.15
CA LEU A 577 21.24 27.98 2.53
C LEU A 577 21.78 29.32 3.08
N GLY A 578 22.50 30.08 2.26
CA GLY A 578 23.08 31.37 2.60
C GLY A 578 22.06 32.46 2.93
N LYS A 579 20.84 32.37 2.43
CA LYS A 579 19.72 33.27 2.82
C LYS A 579 19.29 33.10 4.28
N ARG A 580 19.43 31.87 4.84
CA ARG A 580 19.06 31.56 6.23
C ARG A 580 20.23 31.55 7.19
N VAL A 581 21.41 31.13 6.72
CA VAL A 581 22.62 30.96 7.53
C VAL A 581 23.65 31.99 7.09
N ILE A 582 23.70 33.11 7.78
CA ILE A 582 24.57 34.23 7.45
C ILE A 582 26.00 33.94 7.94
N GLY A 583 27.00 34.26 7.11
CA GLY A 583 28.43 34.30 7.47
C GLY A 583 29.18 32.98 7.48
N GLN A 584 28.53 31.84 7.27
CA GLN A 584 29.16 30.52 7.39
C GLN A 584 29.43 29.85 6.04
N LYS A 585 30.05 30.55 5.07
CA LYS A 585 30.23 30.10 3.69
C LYS A 585 30.96 28.77 3.58
N GLU A 586 32.02 28.53 4.37
CA GLU A 586 32.76 27.26 4.34
C GLU A 586 31.90 26.08 4.80
N ALA A 587 31.08 26.29 5.83
CA ALA A 587 30.20 25.28 6.36
C ALA A 587 29.09 24.91 5.33
N ILE A 588 28.51 25.92 4.70
CA ILE A 588 27.51 25.76 3.66
C ILE A 588 28.09 25.00 2.45
N ALA A 589 29.29 25.37 1.98
CA ALA A 589 29.96 24.74 0.85
C ALA A 589 30.27 23.26 1.15
N ALA A 590 30.83 22.94 2.33
CA ALA A 590 31.16 21.55 2.71
C ALA A 590 29.93 20.64 2.71
N VAL A 591 28.81 21.12 3.28
CA VAL A 591 27.55 20.37 3.31
C VAL A 591 26.97 20.22 1.91
N SER A 592 26.96 21.29 1.10
CA SER A 592 26.44 21.28 -0.27
C SER A 592 27.21 20.30 -1.15
N ASP A 593 28.54 20.28 -1.06
CA ASP A 593 29.39 19.35 -1.81
C ASP A 593 29.17 17.88 -1.44
N ALA A 594 28.96 17.57 -0.16
CA ALA A 594 28.67 16.21 0.27
C ALA A 594 27.29 15.73 -0.24
N VAL A 595 26.29 16.59 -0.17
CA VAL A 595 24.96 16.31 -0.70
C VAL A 595 25.03 16.09 -2.22
N ARG A 596 25.75 16.95 -2.96
CA ARG A 596 25.95 16.78 -4.40
C ARG A 596 26.64 15.47 -4.76
N ARG A 597 27.71 15.08 -4.02
CA ARG A 597 28.39 13.80 -4.24
C ARG A 597 27.44 12.61 -4.05
N SER A 598 26.64 12.64 -3.01
CA SER A 598 25.66 11.58 -2.75
C SER A 598 24.58 11.52 -3.83
N ARG A 599 24.03 12.66 -4.26
CA ARG A 599 23.01 12.73 -5.31
C ARG A 599 23.52 12.35 -6.70
N ALA A 600 24.79 12.67 -6.98
CA ALA A 600 25.47 12.25 -8.22
C ALA A 600 25.84 10.75 -8.24
N GLY A 601 25.57 9.99 -7.17
CA GLY A 601 25.89 8.56 -7.09
C GLY A 601 27.37 8.24 -6.99
N ILE A 602 28.21 9.22 -6.57
CA ILE A 602 29.67 9.06 -6.47
C ILE A 602 30.10 8.62 -5.06
N SER A 603 29.24 8.82 -4.04
CA SER A 603 29.48 8.36 -2.67
C SER A 603 29.20 6.87 -2.50
N ASP A 604 29.76 6.26 -1.43
CA ASP A 604 29.49 4.86 -1.07
C ASP A 604 28.00 4.65 -0.78
N PRO A 605 27.30 3.76 -1.52
CA PRO A 605 25.88 3.53 -1.33
C PRO A 605 25.52 2.87 0.01
N ASN A 606 26.52 2.37 0.75
CA ASN A 606 26.28 1.72 2.04
C ASN A 606 26.46 2.67 3.23
N ARG A 607 26.85 3.92 3.02
CA ARG A 607 27.03 4.93 4.07
C ARG A 607 25.89 5.94 4.08
N PRO A 608 25.68 6.69 5.18
CA PRO A 608 24.75 7.82 5.20
C PRO A 608 25.05 8.84 4.10
N THR A 609 24.03 9.59 3.66
CA THR A 609 24.17 10.64 2.63
C THR A 609 25.24 11.68 2.97
N GLY A 610 25.44 11.95 4.28
CA GLY A 610 26.49 12.81 4.79
C GLY A 610 26.61 12.70 6.30
N SER A 611 27.83 12.90 6.82
CA SER A 611 28.13 12.82 8.25
C SER A 611 29.10 13.95 8.65
N PHE A 612 28.65 14.87 9.49
CA PHE A 612 29.36 16.11 9.80
C PHE A 612 29.53 16.33 11.30
N LEU A 613 30.68 16.85 11.69
CA LEU A 613 30.90 17.39 13.02
C LEU A 613 31.04 18.93 12.93
N PHE A 614 30.04 19.65 13.46
CA PHE A 614 30.02 21.10 13.50
C PHE A 614 30.63 21.62 14.79
N LEU A 615 31.75 22.32 14.68
CA LEU A 615 32.51 22.88 15.78
C LEU A 615 32.36 24.40 15.82
N GLY A 616 32.19 25.01 17.00
CA GLY A 616 32.17 26.45 17.11
C GLY A 616 31.39 26.97 18.33
N PRO A 617 31.42 28.26 18.56
CA PRO A 617 30.74 28.88 19.71
C PRO A 617 29.23 28.71 19.64
N THR A 618 28.56 28.98 20.74
CA THR A 618 27.09 28.96 20.77
C THR A 618 26.53 30.15 19.96
N GLY A 619 25.38 29.94 19.27
CA GLY A 619 24.67 31.04 18.59
C GLY A 619 25.24 31.49 17.24
N VAL A 620 26.15 30.72 16.60
CA VAL A 620 26.73 31.01 15.28
C VAL A 620 25.99 30.35 14.09
N GLY A 621 24.90 29.62 14.34
CA GLY A 621 24.06 29.06 13.26
C GLY A 621 24.17 27.56 13.04
N LYS A 622 24.90 26.77 13.89
CA LYS A 622 25.05 25.31 13.72
C LYS A 622 23.71 24.58 13.56
N THR A 623 22.79 24.79 14.49
CA THR A 623 21.44 24.17 14.48
C THR A 623 20.57 24.75 13.36
N GLU A 624 20.78 26.03 12.98
CA GLU A 624 20.02 26.64 11.89
C GLU A 624 20.40 26.08 10.52
N LEU A 625 21.70 25.77 10.31
CA LEU A 625 22.14 25.08 9.08
C LEU A 625 21.48 23.69 8.96
N ALA A 626 21.36 22.96 10.06
CA ALA A 626 20.69 21.66 10.06
C ALA A 626 19.20 21.78 9.68
N LYS A 627 18.50 22.83 10.19
CA LYS A 627 17.10 23.13 9.82
C LYS A 627 16.97 23.57 8.37
N ALA A 628 17.83 24.49 7.93
CA ALA A 628 17.83 24.95 6.54
C ALA A 628 18.09 23.81 5.55
N LEU A 629 18.94 22.84 5.94
CA LEU A 629 19.22 21.65 5.16
C LEU A 629 18.00 20.72 5.09
N ALA A 630 17.29 20.50 6.20
CA ALA A 630 16.07 19.71 6.24
C ALA A 630 14.97 20.34 5.37
N ASP A 631 14.79 21.64 5.47
CA ASP A 631 13.86 22.40 4.65
C ASP A 631 14.20 22.33 3.16
N PHE A 632 15.46 22.53 2.79
CA PHE A 632 15.92 22.46 1.41
C PHE A 632 15.72 21.06 0.78
N LEU A 633 16.07 20.00 1.52
CA LEU A 633 16.08 18.63 0.99
C LEU A 633 14.70 17.97 1.05
N PHE A 634 13.89 18.30 2.05
CA PHE A 634 12.65 17.61 2.36
C PHE A 634 11.43 18.53 2.37
N ASP A 635 11.60 19.83 2.07
CA ASP A 635 10.55 20.84 2.09
C ASP A 635 9.77 20.90 3.45
N ASP A 636 10.42 20.42 4.53
CA ASP A 636 9.86 20.37 5.88
C ASP A 636 10.96 20.50 6.94
N GLU A 637 10.99 21.61 7.66
CA GLU A 637 11.89 21.80 8.82
C GLU A 637 11.70 20.70 9.89
N LYS A 638 10.52 20.08 9.96
CA LYS A 638 10.21 19.01 10.91
C LYS A 638 10.77 17.64 10.48
N ALA A 639 11.34 17.55 9.28
CA ALA A 639 12.11 16.38 8.85
C ALA A 639 13.49 16.29 9.54
N MET A 640 13.70 17.06 10.62
CA MET A 640 14.87 17.01 11.47
C MET A 640 14.58 16.26 12.77
N VAL A 641 15.32 15.18 13.02
CA VAL A 641 15.32 14.44 14.29
C VAL A 641 16.40 15.02 15.18
N ARG A 642 16.03 15.73 16.24
CA ARG A 642 16.98 16.31 17.19
C ARG A 642 17.11 15.45 18.43
N ILE A 643 18.34 15.10 18.79
CA ILE A 643 18.68 14.33 19.98
C ILE A 643 19.70 15.15 20.79
N ASP A 644 19.31 15.55 21.99
CA ASP A 644 20.17 16.29 22.91
C ASP A 644 21.05 15.31 23.69
N MET A 645 22.37 15.36 23.45
CA MET A 645 23.32 14.43 24.05
C MET A 645 23.54 14.66 25.55
N SER A 646 23.12 15.79 26.09
CA SER A 646 23.11 16.04 27.53
C SER A 646 22.19 15.08 28.31
N GLU A 647 21.17 14.49 27.67
CA GLU A 647 20.32 13.45 28.25
C GLU A 647 20.97 12.06 28.26
N TYR A 648 22.09 11.89 27.58
CA TYR A 648 22.75 10.60 27.33
C TYR A 648 24.15 10.51 27.95
N MET A 649 24.37 11.15 29.08
CA MET A 649 25.64 11.13 29.81
C MET A 649 25.94 9.79 30.48
N GLU A 650 24.88 9.04 30.87
CA GLU A 650 25.00 7.78 31.59
C GLU A 650 25.01 6.59 30.62
N LYS A 651 25.75 5.53 30.95
CA LYS A 651 25.81 4.29 30.19
C LYS A 651 24.42 3.64 29.98
N ALA A 652 23.53 3.69 30.98
CA ALA A 652 22.17 3.17 30.89
C ALA A 652 21.32 3.88 29.82
N SER A 653 21.67 5.11 29.45
CA SER A 653 20.95 5.91 28.46
C SER A 653 21.16 5.43 27.02
N VAL A 654 22.22 4.63 26.74
CA VAL A 654 22.45 4.06 25.41
C VAL A 654 21.27 3.17 24.95
N SER A 655 20.69 2.41 25.88
CA SER A 655 19.50 1.57 25.60
C SER A 655 18.25 2.39 25.25
N ARG A 656 18.15 3.65 25.68
CA ARG A 656 17.06 4.55 25.26
C ARG A 656 17.22 4.97 23.78
N LEU A 657 18.46 5.05 23.30
CA LEU A 657 18.75 5.47 21.93
C LEU A 657 18.41 4.38 20.91
N ILE A 658 18.80 3.11 21.22
CA ILE A 658 18.68 1.97 20.29
C ILE A 658 17.55 0.99 20.65
N GLY A 659 16.95 1.11 21.83
CA GLY A 659 15.98 0.19 22.40
C GLY A 659 16.57 -0.74 23.47
N ALA A 660 15.75 -1.13 24.43
CA ALA A 660 16.16 -2.04 25.50
C ALA A 660 16.22 -3.49 24.99
N ALA A 661 17.14 -4.28 25.54
CA ALA A 661 17.24 -5.72 25.25
C ALA A 661 16.02 -6.48 25.81
N PRO A 662 15.68 -7.69 25.26
CA PRO A 662 14.60 -8.51 25.74
C PRO A 662 14.66 -8.74 27.25
N GLY A 663 13.54 -8.53 27.95
CA GLY A 663 13.43 -8.71 29.40
C GLY A 663 13.72 -7.45 30.25
N TYR A 664 14.12 -6.33 29.64
CA TYR A 664 14.28 -5.05 30.35
C TYR A 664 13.06 -4.15 30.16
N VAL A 665 12.85 -3.24 31.14
CA VAL A 665 11.78 -2.23 31.09
C VAL A 665 11.99 -1.31 29.88
N GLY A 666 10.95 -1.13 29.07
CA GLY A 666 10.99 -0.30 27.84
C GLY A 666 11.28 -1.08 26.56
N TYR A 667 11.39 -2.41 26.58
CA TYR A 667 11.61 -3.24 25.37
C TYR A 667 10.56 -3.00 24.28
N GLU A 668 9.29 -2.83 24.65
CA GLU A 668 8.19 -2.60 23.68
C GLU A 668 8.19 -1.21 23.06
N GLN A 669 8.86 -0.23 23.66
CA GLN A 669 8.81 1.17 23.21
C GLN A 669 9.76 1.49 22.04
N GLY A 670 10.71 0.60 21.73
CA GLY A 670 11.77 0.86 20.74
C GLY A 670 12.77 1.95 21.19
N GLY A 671 13.82 2.18 20.41
CA GLY A 671 14.80 3.23 20.67
C GLY A 671 14.40 4.57 20.06
N GLN A 672 14.73 5.67 20.74
CA GLN A 672 14.37 7.03 20.26
C GLN A 672 14.96 7.33 18.87
N LEU A 673 16.22 6.97 18.63
CA LEU A 673 16.88 7.16 17.34
C LEU A 673 16.33 6.19 16.30
N THR A 674 16.30 4.89 16.63
CA THR A 674 15.91 3.85 15.69
C THR A 674 14.45 3.98 15.26
N GLU A 675 13.52 4.28 16.17
CA GLU A 675 12.12 4.51 15.83
C GLU A 675 11.90 5.80 15.04
N ALA A 676 12.61 6.89 15.37
CA ALA A 676 12.48 8.14 14.63
C ALA A 676 12.92 7.98 13.17
N VAL A 677 14.08 7.34 12.93
CA VAL A 677 14.60 7.10 11.58
C VAL A 677 13.78 6.03 10.86
N ARG A 678 13.31 4.99 11.54
CA ARG A 678 12.41 3.99 10.93
C ARG A 678 11.13 4.61 10.39
N ARG A 679 10.57 5.58 11.11
CA ARG A 679 9.36 6.31 10.69
C ARG A 679 9.64 7.34 9.60
N ARG A 680 10.84 7.93 9.60
CA ARG A 680 11.28 8.93 8.63
C ARG A 680 12.70 8.60 8.15
N PRO A 681 12.85 7.64 7.23
CA PRO A 681 14.17 7.21 6.76
C PRO A 681 14.92 8.31 6.00
N TYR A 682 14.22 9.36 5.59
CA TYR A 682 14.76 10.57 4.98
C TYR A 682 14.64 11.70 5.99
N SER A 683 15.74 11.96 6.69
CA SER A 683 15.77 12.99 7.73
C SER A 683 17.18 13.50 7.97
N VAL A 684 17.27 14.71 8.51
CA VAL A 684 18.49 15.23 9.12
C VAL A 684 18.48 14.82 10.59
N VAL A 685 19.43 14.01 11.01
CA VAL A 685 19.59 13.61 12.40
C VAL A 685 20.64 14.52 13.05
N LEU A 686 20.18 15.36 13.98
CA LEU A 686 21.01 16.30 14.71
C LEU A 686 21.29 15.78 16.12
N PHE A 687 22.56 15.43 16.38
CA PHE A 687 23.05 15.15 17.73
C PHE A 687 23.65 16.44 18.32
N ASP A 688 22.95 17.03 19.25
CA ASP A 688 23.34 18.32 19.84
C ASP A 688 24.24 18.11 21.07
N GLU A 689 25.31 18.88 21.21
CA GLU A 689 26.26 18.85 22.31
C GLU A 689 26.94 17.47 22.53
N VAL A 690 27.48 16.90 21.45
CA VAL A 690 28.03 15.52 21.44
C VAL A 690 29.17 15.30 22.42
N GLU A 691 29.89 16.36 22.86
CA GLU A 691 30.92 16.28 23.89
C GLU A 691 30.41 15.85 25.25
N LYS A 692 29.11 15.93 25.49
CA LYS A 692 28.47 15.51 26.75
C LYS A 692 28.05 14.05 26.79
N ALA A 693 28.05 13.40 25.62
CA ALA A 693 27.59 12.03 25.47
C ALA A 693 28.52 11.01 26.11
N ASN A 694 27.92 9.89 26.57
CA ASN A 694 28.71 8.74 27.01
C ASN A 694 29.54 8.19 25.83
N PRO A 695 30.82 7.84 26.02
CA PRO A 695 31.69 7.32 24.96
C PRO A 695 31.16 6.09 24.23
N GLU A 696 30.33 5.24 24.85
CA GLU A 696 29.74 4.05 24.22
C GLU A 696 28.73 4.39 23.11
N ILE A 697 28.16 5.62 23.13
CA ILE A 697 27.29 6.07 22.05
C ILE A 697 28.04 6.20 20.73
N PHE A 698 29.29 6.66 20.78
CA PHE A 698 30.10 6.75 19.57
C PHE A 698 30.41 5.38 18.97
N ASP A 699 30.56 4.34 19.82
CA ASP A 699 30.75 2.97 19.35
C ASP A 699 29.49 2.43 18.61
N VAL A 700 28.29 2.84 19.04
CA VAL A 700 27.04 2.57 18.31
C VAL A 700 26.97 3.35 17.00
N LEU A 701 27.33 4.63 17.02
CA LEU A 701 27.34 5.46 15.82
C LEU A 701 28.35 5.01 14.78
N LEU A 702 29.45 4.35 15.16
CA LEU A 702 30.40 3.75 14.22
C LEU A 702 29.72 2.77 13.26
N GLN A 703 28.77 1.96 13.74
CA GLN A 703 28.02 1.04 12.90
C GLN A 703 27.17 1.78 11.86
N VAL A 704 26.56 2.90 12.25
CA VAL A 704 25.79 3.74 11.34
C VAL A 704 26.69 4.38 10.29
N LEU A 705 27.85 4.90 10.70
CA LEU A 705 28.79 5.58 9.81
C LEU A 705 29.48 4.63 8.80
N ASP A 706 29.68 3.34 9.18
CA ASP A 706 30.32 2.34 8.31
C ASP A 706 29.33 1.64 7.39
N ASP A 707 28.24 1.11 7.96
CA ASP A 707 27.32 0.21 7.27
C ASP A 707 25.99 0.91 6.87
N GLY A 708 25.78 2.16 7.27
CA GLY A 708 24.52 2.90 7.02
C GLY A 708 23.30 2.24 7.65
N ARG A 709 23.48 1.41 8.69
CA ARG A 709 22.40 0.68 9.35
C ARG A 709 22.65 0.51 10.83
N LEU A 710 21.58 0.33 11.59
CA LEU A 710 21.65 0.08 13.03
C LEU A 710 20.60 -0.95 13.42
N THR A 711 21.00 -1.98 14.15
CA THR A 711 20.06 -2.98 14.67
C THR A 711 19.51 -2.52 16.03
N ASP A 712 18.19 -2.46 16.15
CA ASP A 712 17.53 -2.06 17.40
C ASP A 712 17.54 -3.17 18.46
N GLY A 713 17.08 -2.85 19.67
CA GLY A 713 16.99 -3.82 20.76
C GLY A 713 16.02 -4.98 20.51
N GLN A 714 15.18 -4.91 19.49
CA GLN A 714 14.24 -5.96 19.06
C GLN A 714 14.80 -6.83 17.92
N GLY A 715 16.03 -6.57 17.48
CA GLY A 715 16.68 -7.28 16.38
C GLY A 715 16.31 -6.76 14.97
N ARG A 716 15.58 -5.64 14.87
CA ARG A 716 15.22 -5.05 13.58
C ARG A 716 16.35 -4.16 13.08
N THR A 717 16.68 -4.29 11.82
CA THR A 717 17.68 -3.43 11.18
C THR A 717 17.01 -2.17 10.63
N VAL A 718 17.48 -0.99 11.07
CA VAL A 718 17.01 0.32 10.63
C VAL A 718 18.03 0.88 9.64
N ASP A 719 17.57 1.37 8.50
CA ASP A 719 18.38 1.93 7.43
C ASP A 719 18.61 3.44 7.65
N PHE A 720 19.89 3.85 7.64
CA PHE A 720 20.35 5.23 7.77
C PHE A 720 21.00 5.78 6.49
N LYS A 721 21.04 5.02 5.40
CA LYS A 721 21.72 5.41 4.15
C LYS A 721 21.20 6.71 3.56
N ASN A 722 19.92 6.98 3.78
CA ASN A 722 19.25 8.18 3.28
C ASN A 722 19.17 9.31 4.33
N THR A 723 19.87 9.19 5.45
CA THR A 723 19.93 10.24 6.48
C THR A 723 21.18 11.09 6.33
N ILE A 724 21.11 12.33 6.83
CA ILE A 724 22.28 13.18 7.03
C ILE A 724 22.51 13.32 8.53
N LEU A 725 23.68 12.92 8.98
CA LEU A 725 24.06 12.96 10.39
C LEU A 725 24.84 14.26 10.69
N ILE A 726 24.32 15.07 11.55
CA ILE A 726 24.98 16.33 12.00
C ILE A 726 25.19 16.24 13.51
N MET A 727 26.42 16.36 13.90
CA MET A 727 26.84 16.41 15.30
C MET A 727 27.30 17.83 15.62
N THR A 728 26.80 18.45 16.67
CA THR A 728 27.28 19.78 17.10
C THR A 728 28.10 19.68 18.37
N SER A 729 29.16 20.47 18.44
CA SER A 729 30.01 20.57 19.63
C SER A 729 30.50 22.00 19.85
N ASN A 730 30.72 22.34 21.12
CA ASN A 730 31.31 23.59 21.55
C ASN A 730 32.77 23.42 21.94
N LEU A 731 33.39 22.25 21.67
CA LEU A 731 34.81 21.99 21.95
C LEU A 731 35.70 22.98 21.20
N GLY A 732 36.69 23.51 21.91
CA GLY A 732 37.66 24.46 21.36
C GLY A 732 37.09 25.85 21.05
N SER A 733 35.81 26.13 21.35
CA SER A 733 35.21 27.46 21.11
C SER A 733 35.98 28.63 21.71
N GLN A 734 36.63 28.42 22.87
CA GLN A 734 37.51 29.42 23.52
C GLN A 734 38.68 29.85 22.66
N PHE A 735 39.22 28.95 21.80
CA PHE A 735 40.30 29.28 20.90
C PHE A 735 39.81 30.07 19.68
N LEU A 736 38.61 29.81 19.22
CA LEU A 736 37.99 30.49 18.06
C LEU A 736 37.67 31.97 18.37
N VAL A 737 37.31 32.28 19.61
CA VAL A 737 36.98 33.64 20.06
C VAL A 737 38.23 34.45 20.46
N ASN A 738 39.39 33.82 20.65
CA ASN A 738 40.62 34.49 21.01
C ASN A 738 41.19 35.30 19.85
N GLU A 739 41.26 36.62 19.95
CA GLU A 739 41.73 37.55 18.93
C GLU A 739 43.27 37.52 18.75
N ASP A 740 44.00 37.04 19.76
CA ASP A 740 45.48 37.03 19.76
C ASP A 740 46.09 35.87 18.92
N MET A 741 45.26 34.93 18.45
CA MET A 741 45.71 33.76 17.65
C MET A 741 45.42 33.94 16.16
N ASP A 742 46.37 33.53 15.33
CA ASP A 742 46.12 33.46 13.88
C ASP A 742 45.18 32.29 13.50
N ALA A 743 44.64 32.30 12.30
CA ALA A 743 43.62 31.32 11.84
C ALA A 743 44.12 29.87 11.89
N ASP A 744 45.40 29.64 11.52
CA ASP A 744 45.99 28.28 11.49
C ASP A 744 46.23 27.77 12.91
N ALA A 745 46.70 28.62 13.81
CA ALA A 745 46.87 28.28 15.22
C ALA A 745 45.54 27.99 15.91
N LYS A 746 44.48 28.78 15.62
CA LYS A 746 43.09 28.50 16.08
C LYS A 746 42.63 27.13 15.61
N LYS A 747 42.74 26.85 14.31
CA LYS A 747 42.34 25.58 13.70
C LYS A 747 43.08 24.40 14.36
N LYS A 748 44.37 24.50 14.56
CA LYS A 748 45.20 23.48 15.20
C LYS A 748 44.76 23.25 16.65
N ALA A 749 44.60 24.30 17.45
CA ALA A 749 44.16 24.18 18.83
C ALA A 749 42.79 23.55 19.00
N VAL A 750 41.84 23.89 18.11
CA VAL A 750 40.49 23.27 18.09
C VAL A 750 40.63 21.80 17.73
N MET A 751 41.36 21.44 16.69
CA MET A 751 41.55 20.04 16.29
C MET A 751 42.27 19.22 17.37
N ASP A 752 43.24 19.78 18.06
CA ASP A 752 43.89 19.11 19.21
C ASP A 752 42.88 18.83 20.34
N ALA A 753 41.96 19.76 20.62
CA ALA A 753 40.90 19.56 21.59
C ALA A 753 39.88 18.45 21.13
N VAL A 754 39.58 18.38 19.85
CA VAL A 754 38.72 17.36 19.27
C VAL A 754 39.36 15.98 19.38
N HIS A 755 40.64 15.85 19.01
CA HIS A 755 41.40 14.60 19.13
C HIS A 755 41.59 14.10 20.56
N MET A 756 41.54 15.00 21.57
CA MET A 756 41.53 14.60 22.98
C MET A 756 40.20 14.01 23.44
N ASN A 757 39.10 14.42 22.86
CA ASN A 757 37.76 14.04 23.29
C ASN A 757 37.14 12.88 22.49
N PHE A 758 37.49 12.75 21.23
CA PHE A 758 36.95 11.73 20.33
C PHE A 758 38.00 10.73 19.88
N LYS A 759 37.61 9.45 19.76
CA LYS A 759 38.48 8.39 19.23
C LYS A 759 38.84 8.69 17.77
N PRO A 760 40.10 8.48 17.36
CA PRO A 760 40.54 8.64 15.96
C PRO A 760 39.66 7.84 14.95
N GLU A 761 39.24 6.66 15.36
CA GLU A 761 38.36 5.79 14.55
C GLU A 761 37.05 6.46 14.20
N PHE A 762 36.46 7.21 15.12
CA PHE A 762 35.21 7.94 14.91
C PHE A 762 35.43 9.13 13.97
N LEU A 763 36.46 9.94 14.20
CA LEU A 763 36.74 11.13 13.39
C LEU A 763 37.05 10.78 11.92
N ASN A 764 37.76 9.67 11.69
CA ASN A 764 38.13 9.21 10.34
C ASN A 764 36.92 8.69 9.50
N ARG A 765 35.77 8.47 10.12
CA ARG A 765 34.55 8.01 9.46
C ARG A 765 33.59 9.14 9.11
N LEU A 766 33.84 10.34 9.64
CA LEU A 766 33.09 11.53 9.27
C LEU A 766 33.48 12.01 7.87
N ASP A 767 32.51 12.49 7.12
CA ASP A 767 32.79 13.08 5.81
C ASP A 767 33.52 14.41 5.92
N ASP A 768 33.17 15.24 6.94
CA ASP A 768 33.90 16.47 7.20
C ASP A 768 33.74 16.96 8.65
N ILE A 769 34.73 17.72 9.11
CA ILE A 769 34.76 18.45 10.39
C ILE A 769 34.71 19.93 10.08
N VAL A 770 33.54 20.52 10.26
CA VAL A 770 33.25 21.89 9.83
C VAL A 770 33.36 22.88 10.97
N MET A 771 34.19 23.91 10.80
CA MET A 771 34.36 24.95 11.80
C MET A 771 33.46 26.16 11.50
N PHE A 772 32.64 26.54 12.46
CA PHE A 772 31.84 27.73 12.46
C PHE A 772 32.62 28.90 13.11
N HIS A 773 32.71 29.98 12.40
CA HIS A 773 33.40 31.18 12.86
C HIS A 773 32.50 32.06 13.70
N PRO A 774 33.06 32.85 14.66
CA PRO A 774 32.31 33.91 15.34
C PRO A 774 31.75 34.90 14.31
N LEU A 775 30.53 35.38 14.56
CA LEU A 775 29.85 36.31 13.65
C LEU A 775 30.46 37.69 13.69
N THR A 776 30.63 38.33 12.53
CA THR A 776 31.05 39.72 12.39
C THR A 776 29.86 40.68 12.60
N ARG A 777 30.16 41.98 12.82
CA ARG A 777 29.09 42.98 12.97
C ARG A 777 28.20 43.14 11.70
N GLU A 778 28.80 43.01 10.52
CA GLU A 778 28.07 43.09 9.26
C GLU A 778 27.12 41.89 9.10
N GLU A 779 27.56 40.71 9.48
CA GLU A 779 26.76 39.49 9.48
C GLU A 779 25.60 39.52 10.45
N LEU A 780 25.76 40.20 11.58
CA LEU A 780 24.69 40.44 12.57
C LEU A 780 23.54 41.26 11.99
N GLY A 781 23.84 42.25 11.12
CA GLY A 781 22.80 43.03 10.45
C GLY A 781 21.88 42.14 9.61
N GLY A 782 22.43 41.20 8.84
CA GLY A 782 21.64 40.24 8.09
C GLY A 782 20.79 39.31 8.97
N ILE A 783 21.29 38.95 10.18
CA ILE A 783 20.51 38.16 11.15
C ILE A 783 19.37 38.97 11.75
N VAL A 784 19.56 40.27 11.99
CA VAL A 784 18.48 41.18 12.43
C VAL A 784 17.36 41.18 11.37
N ASP A 785 17.71 41.31 10.09
CA ASP A 785 16.71 41.31 8.99
C ASP A 785 15.90 40.02 8.97
N ILE A 786 16.54 38.86 9.15
CA ILE A 786 15.83 37.55 9.21
C ILE A 786 14.88 37.49 10.43
N GLN A 787 15.31 38.00 11.63
CA GLN A 787 14.47 37.97 12.83
C GLN A 787 13.28 38.94 12.71
N VAL A 788 13.48 40.11 12.10
CA VAL A 788 12.44 41.12 11.86
C VAL A 788 11.45 40.58 10.80
N ALA A 789 11.94 39.97 9.70
CA ALA A 789 11.10 39.34 8.69
C ALA A 789 10.21 38.24 9.31
N GLY A 790 10.73 37.45 10.27
CA GLY A 790 9.94 36.47 11.01
C GLY A 790 8.86 37.09 11.93
N VAL A 791 9.01 38.33 12.40
CA VAL A 791 7.94 39.08 13.08
C VAL A 791 6.94 39.59 12.05
N SER A 792 7.41 40.19 10.94
CA SER A 792 6.58 40.73 9.86
C SER A 792 5.65 39.64 9.24
N GLN A 793 6.16 38.43 9.03
CA GLN A 793 5.37 37.32 8.51
C GLN A 793 4.16 36.95 9.38
N ARG A 794 4.25 37.11 10.71
CA ARG A 794 3.12 36.88 11.63
C ARG A 794 2.05 37.98 11.58
N LEU A 795 2.38 39.11 10.99
CA LEU A 795 1.50 40.25 10.84
C LEU A 795 0.80 40.33 9.49
N THR A 796 1.17 39.42 8.57
CA THR A 796 0.63 39.33 7.19
C THR A 796 -0.89 39.19 7.18
N ASP A 797 -1.47 38.39 8.07
CA ASP A 797 -2.91 38.21 8.19
C ASP A 797 -3.66 39.51 8.56
N ARG A 798 -2.97 40.43 9.25
CA ARG A 798 -3.46 41.73 9.61
C ARG A 798 -3.07 42.82 8.62
N ARG A 799 -2.31 42.49 7.56
CA ARG A 799 -1.79 43.45 6.57
C ARG A 799 -0.97 44.59 7.19
N ILE A 800 -0.28 44.32 8.28
CA ILE A 800 0.57 45.32 8.95
C ILE A 800 1.98 45.14 8.37
N THR A 801 2.56 46.25 7.90
CA THR A 801 3.93 46.31 7.39
C THR A 801 4.86 46.86 8.48
N LEU A 802 6.00 46.19 8.71
CA LEU A 802 7.07 46.68 9.54
C LEU A 802 8.16 47.32 8.70
N ASP A 803 8.48 48.59 8.96
CA ASP A 803 9.62 49.28 8.37
C ASP A 803 10.64 49.58 9.49
N VAL A 804 11.88 49.06 9.29
CA VAL A 804 12.93 49.17 10.29
C VAL A 804 14.06 50.02 9.76
N THR A 805 14.34 51.16 10.42
CA THR A 805 15.42 52.07 10.01
C THR A 805 16.82 51.44 10.17
N ASP A 806 17.78 51.92 9.38
CA ASP A 806 19.17 51.45 9.50
C ASP A 806 19.75 51.69 10.89
N SER A 807 19.39 52.80 11.56
CA SER A 807 19.76 53.09 12.95
C SER A 807 19.20 52.07 13.92
N ALA A 808 17.96 51.64 13.76
CA ALA A 808 17.36 50.60 14.60
C ALA A 808 18.00 49.23 14.36
N ARG A 809 18.31 48.90 13.10
CA ARG A 809 19.05 47.65 12.74
C ARG A 809 20.43 47.62 13.41
N GLU A 810 21.16 48.70 13.29
CA GLU A 810 22.50 48.79 13.85
C GLU A 810 22.50 48.72 15.39
N TRP A 811 21.49 49.35 16.00
CA TRP A 811 21.29 49.27 17.45
C TRP A 811 20.94 47.84 17.90
N LEU A 812 20.04 47.14 17.21
CA LEU A 812 19.68 45.74 17.47
C LEU A 812 20.89 44.83 17.33
N ALA A 813 21.69 44.98 16.25
CA ALA A 813 22.88 44.21 16.03
C ALA A 813 23.93 44.39 17.14
N ASN A 814 24.17 45.64 17.56
CA ASN A 814 25.16 45.96 18.60
C ASN A 814 24.71 45.52 20.01
N THR A 815 23.42 45.73 20.35
CA THR A 815 22.86 45.37 21.64
C THR A 815 22.59 43.89 21.82
N GLY A 816 22.21 43.21 20.71
CA GLY A 816 21.89 41.77 20.68
C GLY A 816 23.08 40.84 20.53
N TYR A 817 24.30 41.35 20.39
CA TYR A 817 25.51 40.55 20.29
C TYR A 817 26.18 40.32 21.62
N ASP A 818 26.51 39.08 21.89
CA ASP A 818 27.36 38.67 23.02
C ASP A 818 28.48 37.77 22.53
N PRO A 819 29.79 38.09 22.79
CA PRO A 819 30.89 37.28 22.34
C PRO A 819 30.84 35.81 22.79
N ALA A 820 30.23 35.52 23.94
CA ALA A 820 30.10 34.15 24.45
C ALA A 820 28.85 33.38 23.89
N TYR A 821 27.76 34.13 23.62
CA TYR A 821 26.47 33.56 23.22
C TYR A 821 26.10 33.87 21.77
N GLY A 822 26.93 34.59 21.01
CA GLY A 822 26.73 34.94 19.61
C GLY A 822 25.44 35.73 19.38
N ALA A 823 24.69 35.37 18.36
CA ALA A 823 23.40 36.02 18.04
C ALA A 823 22.20 35.44 18.82
N ARG A 824 22.40 34.57 19.81
CA ARG A 824 21.28 33.97 20.58
C ARG A 824 20.48 35.01 21.39
N PRO A 825 21.08 36.04 21.98
CA PRO A 825 20.32 37.10 22.68
C PRO A 825 19.48 37.97 21.72
N LEU A 826 19.90 38.11 20.46
CA LEU A 826 19.25 38.97 19.45
C LEU A 826 17.76 38.63 19.25
N ARG A 827 17.44 37.35 19.16
CA ARG A 827 16.05 36.90 18.99
C ARG A 827 15.14 37.38 20.15
N ARG A 828 15.69 37.31 21.38
CA ARG A 828 14.94 37.77 22.57
C ARG A 828 14.84 39.31 22.58
N LEU A 829 15.88 40.01 22.17
CA LEU A 829 15.88 41.46 22.05
C LEU A 829 14.84 41.95 21.05
N VAL A 830 14.82 41.39 19.84
CA VAL A 830 13.80 41.69 18.82
C VAL A 830 12.38 41.41 19.34
N GLN A 831 12.20 40.31 20.07
CA GLN A 831 10.89 40.01 20.65
C GLN A 831 10.47 41.05 21.70
N THR A 832 11.37 41.46 22.56
CA THR A 832 11.07 42.41 23.64
C THR A 832 10.89 43.82 23.10
N GLU A 833 11.82 44.30 22.25
CA GLU A 833 11.84 45.67 21.77
C GLU A 833 10.85 45.93 20.60
N VAL A 834 10.62 44.97 19.77
CA VAL A 834 9.68 45.13 18.64
C VAL A 834 8.37 44.41 18.93
N GLY A 835 8.41 43.10 19.24
CA GLY A 835 7.21 42.27 19.38
C GLY A 835 6.31 42.68 20.52
N ASP A 836 6.85 42.86 21.73
CA ASP A 836 6.08 43.23 22.94
C ASP A 836 5.55 44.67 22.86
N GLN A 837 6.31 45.61 22.28
CA GLN A 837 5.87 46.99 22.09
C GLN A 837 4.75 47.06 21.06
N LEU A 838 4.89 46.36 19.93
CA LEU A 838 3.86 46.26 18.91
C LEU A 838 2.58 45.63 19.45
N ALA A 839 2.70 44.54 20.24
CA ALA A 839 1.54 43.90 20.86
C ALA A 839 0.77 44.87 21.78
N ARG A 840 1.51 45.70 22.58
CA ARG A 840 0.86 46.71 23.39
C ARG A 840 0.16 47.79 22.54
N MET A 841 0.76 48.20 21.43
CA MET A 841 0.15 49.18 20.51
C MET A 841 -1.11 48.65 19.85
N LEU A 842 -1.10 47.38 19.40
CA LEU A 842 -2.26 46.69 18.86
C LEU A 842 -3.41 46.59 19.87
N LEU A 843 -3.09 46.13 21.09
CA LEU A 843 -4.09 46.03 22.17
C LEU A 843 -4.63 47.40 22.63
N ALA A 844 -3.82 48.44 22.53
CA ALA A 844 -4.23 49.82 22.85
C ALA A 844 -5.00 50.51 21.69
N GLY A 845 -5.19 49.86 20.56
CA GLY A 845 -5.86 50.43 19.38
C GLY A 845 -5.06 51.55 18.72
N LYS A 846 -3.74 51.57 18.87
CA LYS A 846 -2.83 52.55 18.24
C LYS A 846 -2.33 52.08 16.86
N VAL A 847 -2.47 50.83 16.57
CA VAL A 847 -2.14 50.19 15.29
C VAL A 847 -3.36 49.41 14.81
N HIS A 848 -3.76 49.60 13.56
CA HIS A 848 -4.91 48.97 12.96
C HIS A 848 -4.46 48.05 11.79
N ASP A 849 -5.36 47.20 11.34
CA ASP A 849 -5.10 46.32 10.21
C ASP A 849 -4.89 47.18 8.94
N GLY A 850 -3.76 47.00 8.30
CA GLY A 850 -3.37 47.75 7.09
C GLY A 850 -2.38 48.90 7.37
N ASP A 851 -2.01 49.17 8.64
CA ASP A 851 -1.06 50.23 9.00
C ASP A 851 0.39 49.82 8.72
N THR A 852 1.24 50.84 8.50
CA THR A 852 2.70 50.67 8.49
C THR A 852 3.28 51.12 9.81
N VAL A 853 4.11 50.28 10.43
CA VAL A 853 4.79 50.60 11.73
C VAL A 853 6.26 50.76 11.44
N LEU A 854 6.73 51.97 11.68
CA LEU A 854 8.16 52.32 11.68
C LEU A 854 8.78 51.99 13.03
N VAL A 855 9.90 51.29 12.95
CA VAL A 855 10.77 51.00 14.09
C VAL A 855 12.04 51.83 13.95
N ASP A 856 12.27 52.78 14.86
CA ASP A 856 13.40 53.70 14.78
C ASP A 856 14.18 53.75 16.08
N GLN A 857 15.43 54.25 16.02
CA GLN A 857 16.30 54.52 17.15
C GLN A 857 16.69 56.00 17.19
N THR A 858 16.10 56.77 18.11
CA THR A 858 16.25 58.20 18.23
C THR A 858 17.29 58.64 19.29
N GLY A 859 18.11 57.65 19.78
CA GLY A 859 19.19 57.94 20.76
C GLY A 859 18.86 57.56 22.22
N GLY A 860 17.72 56.89 22.47
CA GLY A 860 17.33 56.35 23.77
C GLY A 860 17.90 54.95 24.06
N GLU A 861 17.57 54.39 25.23
CA GLU A 861 17.95 53.01 25.61
C GLU A 861 17.06 51.95 24.97
N HIS A 862 15.96 52.34 24.35
CA HIS A 862 14.95 51.46 23.72
C HIS A 862 14.63 51.93 22.31
N LEU A 863 14.04 51.03 21.50
CA LEU A 863 13.48 51.36 20.21
C LEU A 863 12.13 52.09 20.32
N GLU A 864 11.89 53.02 19.42
CA GLU A 864 10.61 53.74 19.32
C GLU A 864 9.80 53.22 18.14
N LEU A 865 8.52 52.86 18.39
CA LEU A 865 7.58 52.41 17.39
C LEU A 865 6.52 53.50 17.13
N SER A 866 6.37 53.85 15.85
CA SER A 866 5.31 54.78 15.41
C SER A 866 4.49 54.14 14.28
N ALA A 867 3.16 54.34 14.32
CA ALA A 867 2.26 53.79 13.35
C ALA A 867 1.64 54.86 12.46
N TRP A 868 1.53 54.63 11.16
CA TRP A 868 0.84 55.48 10.20
C TRP A 868 -0.15 54.68 9.36
N ALA A 869 -1.32 55.34 9.10
CA ALA A 869 -2.29 54.77 8.17
C ALA A 869 -1.72 54.77 6.74
N SER A 870 -1.92 53.70 6.02
CA SER A 870 -1.43 53.49 4.64
C SER A 870 -1.79 54.63 3.66
N ASP A 871 -2.87 55.38 3.93
CA ASP A 871 -3.33 56.49 3.11
C ASP A 871 -2.54 57.81 3.31
N GLN A 872 -1.63 57.89 4.28
CA GLN A 872 -0.86 59.13 4.58
C GLN A 872 0.54 59.20 3.96
N ILE A 873 1.02 58.13 3.35
CA ILE A 873 2.38 58.01 2.76
C ILE A 873 2.53 58.91 1.52
N VAL A 874 1.42 59.38 0.89
CA VAL A 874 1.47 60.17 -0.36
C VAL A 874 1.69 61.68 -0.13
N SER A 875 1.62 62.21 1.12
CA SER A 875 1.62 63.66 1.30
C SER A 875 2.87 64.31 1.90
N ASP A 876 3.80 63.59 2.48
CA ASP A 876 4.91 64.20 3.24
C ASP A 876 6.36 63.88 2.78
N ASN A 877 6.57 63.17 1.68
CA ASN A 877 7.93 63.00 1.16
C ASN A 877 7.98 63.21 -0.36
N PRO A 878 8.38 64.36 -0.88
CA PRO A 878 8.41 64.66 -2.32
C PRO A 878 9.56 64.02 -3.09
N ASP A 879 10.44 63.21 -2.50
CA ASP A 879 11.66 62.69 -3.11
C ASP A 879 11.70 61.14 -3.26
N VAL A 880 10.59 60.43 -3.21
CA VAL A 880 10.57 59.01 -3.58
C VAL A 880 9.84 58.86 -4.92
N SER A 881 10.62 58.83 -5.99
CA SER A 881 10.16 58.44 -7.32
C SER A 881 9.64 57.00 -7.30
N VAL A 882 8.33 56.90 -7.58
CA VAL A 882 7.68 55.60 -7.89
C VAL A 882 8.09 55.14 -9.28
N ASP A 883 9.24 54.51 -9.38
CA ASP A 883 9.63 53.75 -10.56
C ASP A 883 10.34 52.49 -10.09
N ASN A 884 9.70 51.38 -10.37
CA ASN A 884 10.13 49.97 -10.24
C ASN A 884 9.36 49.11 -9.25
N VAL A 885 8.06 48.90 -9.49
CA VAL A 885 7.42 47.58 -9.22
C VAL A 885 6.43 47.29 -10.36
N THR A 886 6.93 46.85 -11.50
CA THR A 886 6.18 46.00 -12.44
C THR A 886 7.14 45.05 -13.08
N GLU A 887 6.71 43.79 -13.08
CA GLU A 887 7.26 42.66 -13.83
C GLU A 887 8.46 41.94 -13.22
N ASP A 888 8.17 40.89 -12.45
CA ASP A 888 8.56 39.55 -12.91
C ASP A 888 7.72 38.50 -12.14
N LYS A 889 7.12 37.65 -13.00
CA LYS A 889 6.27 36.49 -12.68
C LYS A 889 7.01 35.39 -12.00
#